data_eb5bfebceae68eaf5629d33d80ef3414
#
_entry.id   eb5bfebceae68eaf5629d33d80ef3414
#
_cell.length_a   1.000
_cell.length_b   1.000
_cell.length_c   1.000
_cell.angle_alpha   90.00
_cell.angle_beta   90.00
_cell.angle_gamma   90.00
#
_symmetry.space_group_name_H-M   'P 1'
#
loop_
_entity.id
_entity.type
_entity.pdbx_description
1 polymer ?
#
loop_
_entity_poly.entity_id
_entity_poly.type
_entity_poly.pdbx_seq_one_letter_code
_entity_poly.pdbx_strand_id
1 'polypeptide(L)'
;VETPKIVEGVAMKLQSWLVFVLIGYCFGAAEPAMSQYYSGREETPAVSGYEQQLTGEIRSSIKGFSPQTDNLGNVYVTLGSGAPHRLIVAPIDQPGYVVSEITSDGYLRVQRLPQRAPNAVFDLSHAAQPVGVMTRDGKIVAGVFSGLSVHLQPARQNAPTMAHLDEVYVDIGASSAEQVRAAGVDVLDPISLIQYPQVIGTDEIAGPATGDRFGSSVLLELLRLLAAHKENISGTLTIAFATQQWTGGRGLDRLLNELHPDELIYVGRLMPPRNDESKSASAATHEALKPVSGVLIGVSDASGALSGLPAELKKIADSHNVRIQPVSAALPALAGYAKATPLPARFAHLGVSSLYPVTPAETISIADIGALQSILYRYIAGKDVPPFEGGVAGSQGNTISDLRELTETYGASGHEEAVREEVKKLLPHWAKPETDAAGNLVLKMGSAKANSNTKKIVFVAHLDEIGYQVRSIEPDGRLLMDVLGGGYTEYFLGHVMLLHTGDGSTVGGVLELPAKWDQPGFEWPHGPKAMDEPAHMYVGTHSAEETQKLGIKVGDWATVPKKYRPLIGTRANARSFDDRVGCAALIEAVTALGPDLGDRQVTFIWSTEEEVGLKGAAAAAERMAKEGNAADFVFAIDTFVSSDSPIESKRFADAEIGKGFVIRAVDNSNIAPREYVDRVVKLANDNKIPVQYGVTGGGNDGAVFVRYGAVDVPLSWPLRYSHSPAEVIDTRDYDALAKIVAVLAKQW
;
A
#
# COMPACT_ATOMS: atom_id res chain seq x y z
N VAL A 1 -70.24 9.77 -15.00
CA VAL A 1 -69.33 8.92 -14.18
C VAL A 1 -68.18 8.49 -15.09
N GLU A 2 -67.10 9.27 -15.04
CA GLU A 2 -65.89 9.02 -15.83
C GLU A 2 -64.98 8.08 -15.05
N THR A 3 -64.43 7.05 -15.71
CA THR A 3 -63.35 6.22 -15.26
C THR A 3 -62.03 6.70 -15.84
N PRO A 4 -60.94 6.81 -15.07
CA PRO A 4 -59.68 7.38 -15.56
C PRO A 4 -58.82 6.35 -16.28
N LYS A 5 -58.27 6.76 -17.42
CA LYS A 5 -57.19 6.07 -18.13
C LYS A 5 -55.84 6.28 -17.40
N ILE A 6 -55.36 5.30 -16.68
CA ILE A 6 -53.94 5.20 -16.23
C ILE A 6 -53.62 3.71 -16.12
N VAL A 7 -53.11 3.05 -17.14
CA VAL A 7 -52.39 1.76 -17.05
C VAL A 7 -51.40 1.46 -18.18
N GLU A 8 -51.10 2.35 -19.12
CA GLU A 8 -50.15 1.99 -20.20
C GLU A 8 -48.69 2.51 -20.01
N GLY A 9 -48.45 3.37 -19.02
CA GLY A 9 -47.10 3.96 -18.81
C GLY A 9 -46.22 3.19 -17.83
N VAL A 10 -46.73 2.25 -17.07
CA VAL A 10 -45.99 1.56 -15.99
C VAL A 10 -45.40 0.23 -16.48
N ALA A 11 -45.99 -0.43 -17.45
CA ALA A 11 -45.51 -1.72 -17.96
C ALA A 11 -44.23 -1.61 -18.80
N MET A 12 -44.01 -0.48 -19.49
CA MET A 12 -42.81 -0.28 -20.29
C MET A 12 -41.56 0.15 -19.47
N LYS A 13 -41.75 0.75 -18.30
CA LYS A 13 -40.66 1.09 -17.37
C LYS A 13 -40.22 -0.09 -16.49
N LEU A 14 -41.12 -1.07 -16.25
CA LEU A 14 -40.71 -2.29 -15.52
C LEU A 14 -39.93 -3.29 -16.37
N GLN A 15 -40.13 -3.33 -17.68
CA GLN A 15 -39.36 -4.20 -18.57
C GLN A 15 -37.92 -3.69 -18.80
N SER A 16 -37.70 -2.38 -18.86
CA SER A 16 -36.37 -1.82 -18.94
C SER A 16 -35.59 -1.94 -17.62
N TRP A 17 -36.26 -1.93 -16.47
CA TRP A 17 -35.62 -2.18 -15.18
C TRP A 17 -35.25 -3.66 -14.94
N LEU A 18 -36.07 -4.59 -15.45
CA LEU A 18 -35.76 -6.03 -15.36
C LEU A 18 -34.59 -6.43 -16.27
N VAL A 19 -34.37 -5.76 -17.41
CA VAL A 19 -33.22 -6.01 -18.28
C VAL A 19 -31.93 -5.40 -17.68
N PHE A 20 -31.99 -4.23 -17.04
CA PHE A 20 -30.83 -3.66 -16.34
C PHE A 20 -30.48 -4.42 -15.05
N VAL A 21 -31.46 -4.95 -14.33
CA VAL A 21 -31.23 -5.79 -13.13
C VAL A 21 -30.68 -7.17 -13.52
N LEU A 22 -31.07 -7.74 -14.66
CA LEU A 22 -30.53 -9.04 -15.13
C LEU A 22 -29.12 -8.92 -15.73
N ILE A 23 -28.75 -7.79 -16.34
CA ILE A 23 -27.38 -7.54 -16.79
C ILE A 23 -26.48 -7.18 -15.59
N GLY A 24 -26.96 -6.45 -14.59
CA GLY A 24 -26.26 -6.20 -13.33
C GLY A 24 -26.06 -7.46 -12.48
N TYR A 25 -26.98 -8.43 -12.55
CA TYR A 25 -26.84 -9.71 -11.82
C TYR A 25 -25.86 -10.69 -12.47
N CYS A 26 -25.57 -10.57 -13.76
CA CYS A 26 -24.55 -11.42 -14.40
C CYS A 26 -23.12 -10.91 -14.19
N PHE A 27 -22.91 -9.62 -13.92
CA PHE A 27 -21.59 -9.05 -13.64
C PHE A 27 -21.34 -8.79 -12.15
N GLY A 28 -22.34 -8.48 -11.35
CA GLY A 28 -22.19 -8.15 -9.93
C GLY A 28 -22.02 -9.35 -8.99
N ALA A 29 -22.17 -10.58 -9.45
CA ALA A 29 -22.03 -11.79 -8.60
C ALA A 29 -20.60 -12.39 -8.60
N ALA A 30 -19.73 -11.99 -9.53
CA ALA A 30 -18.35 -12.45 -9.59
C ALA A 30 -17.40 -11.60 -8.73
N GLU A 31 -17.67 -10.29 -8.58
CA GLU A 31 -16.83 -9.36 -7.84
C GLU A 31 -16.63 -9.69 -6.34
N PRO A 32 -17.68 -9.98 -5.55
CA PRO A 32 -17.49 -10.25 -4.13
C PRO A 32 -16.74 -11.55 -3.85
N ALA A 33 -16.88 -12.54 -4.74
CA ALA A 33 -16.28 -13.85 -4.56
C ALA A 33 -14.78 -13.85 -4.81
N MET A 34 -14.32 -13.11 -5.83
CA MET A 34 -12.91 -13.03 -6.16
C MET A 34 -12.16 -12.13 -5.20
N SER A 35 -12.70 -10.98 -4.81
CA SER A 35 -12.09 -10.11 -3.80
C SER A 35 -11.97 -10.82 -2.44
N GLN A 36 -12.95 -11.63 -2.07
CA GLN A 36 -12.92 -12.43 -0.83
C GLN A 36 -11.94 -13.60 -0.91
N TYR A 37 -11.69 -14.12 -2.11
CA TYR A 37 -10.73 -15.19 -2.34
C TYR A 37 -9.28 -14.69 -2.24
N TYR A 38 -9.02 -13.46 -2.65
CA TYR A 38 -7.75 -12.79 -2.52
C TYR A 38 -7.57 -12.14 -1.13
N SER A 39 -8.63 -11.63 -0.51
CA SER A 39 -8.54 -11.04 0.82
C SER A 39 -8.16 -12.07 1.88
N GLY A 40 -7.08 -11.87 2.58
CA GLY A 40 -6.61 -12.70 3.69
C GLY A 40 -5.59 -13.80 3.34
N ARG A 41 -5.40 -14.16 2.07
CA ARG A 41 -4.37 -15.14 1.66
C ARG A 41 -3.12 -14.50 1.09
N GLU A 42 -3.27 -13.34 0.49
CA GLU A 42 -2.16 -12.57 -0.06
C GLU A 42 -1.35 -11.85 1.02
N GLU A 43 -1.91 -11.72 2.21
CA GLU A 43 -1.17 -11.24 3.38
C GLU A 43 -0.23 -12.27 3.98
N THR A 44 -0.47 -13.56 3.72
CA THR A 44 0.42 -14.59 4.23
C THR A 44 1.71 -14.57 3.42
N PRO A 45 2.82 -14.13 4.00
CA PRO A 45 4.12 -14.18 3.35
C PRO A 45 4.42 -15.61 2.87
N ALA A 46 4.79 -15.76 1.61
CA ALA A 46 5.19 -17.05 1.04
C ALA A 46 6.43 -16.84 0.16
N VAL A 47 7.48 -16.33 0.77
CA VAL A 47 8.77 -16.17 0.11
C VAL A 47 9.30 -17.55 -0.28
N SER A 48 9.87 -17.66 -1.47
CA SER A 48 10.33 -18.92 -2.04
C SER A 48 11.22 -19.72 -1.09
N GLY A 49 10.79 -20.93 -0.72
CA GLY A 49 11.42 -21.80 0.30
C GLY A 49 10.83 -21.65 1.71
N TYR A 50 9.90 -20.71 1.93
CA TYR A 50 9.28 -20.41 3.22
C TYR A 50 7.74 -20.38 3.12
N GLU A 51 7.16 -21.26 2.31
CA GLU A 51 5.73 -21.29 1.99
C GLU A 51 4.87 -22.07 3.00
N GLN A 52 5.43 -22.58 4.10
CA GLN A 52 4.80 -23.54 4.99
C GLN A 52 3.46 -23.08 5.55
N GLN A 53 3.34 -21.78 5.89
CA GLN A 53 2.09 -21.23 6.39
C GLN A 53 1.02 -21.22 5.30
N LEU A 54 1.33 -20.68 4.13
CA LEU A 54 0.39 -20.65 2.99
C LEU A 54 0.02 -22.06 2.53
N THR A 55 0.98 -22.99 2.51
CA THR A 55 0.74 -24.42 2.27
C THR A 55 -0.29 -24.99 3.24
N GLY A 56 -0.16 -24.67 4.55
CA GLY A 56 -1.12 -25.07 5.58
C GLY A 56 -2.52 -24.49 5.35
N GLU A 57 -2.61 -23.24 4.95
CA GLU A 57 -3.87 -22.55 4.62
C GLU A 57 -4.53 -23.14 3.38
N ILE A 58 -3.78 -23.35 2.30
CA ILE A 58 -4.27 -24.02 1.09
C ILE A 58 -4.83 -25.40 1.44
N ARG A 59 -4.06 -26.20 2.16
CA ARG A 59 -4.47 -27.55 2.58
C ARG A 59 -5.77 -27.52 3.41
N SER A 60 -5.88 -26.59 4.35
CA SER A 60 -7.06 -26.46 5.20
C SER A 60 -8.30 -25.95 4.46
N SER A 61 -8.12 -25.22 3.36
CA SER A 61 -9.20 -24.67 2.55
C SER A 61 -9.77 -25.68 1.55
N ILE A 62 -9.04 -26.74 1.21
CA ILE A 62 -9.51 -27.79 0.32
C ILE A 62 -10.55 -28.64 1.06
N LYS A 63 -11.82 -28.54 0.64
CA LYS A 63 -12.95 -29.31 1.21
C LYS A 63 -13.42 -30.36 0.22
N GLY A 64 -13.88 -31.48 0.74
CA GLY A 64 -14.44 -32.59 -0.06
C GLY A 64 -13.39 -33.54 -0.65
N PHE A 65 -12.10 -33.25 -0.47
CA PHE A 65 -10.98 -34.09 -0.91
C PHE A 65 -9.94 -34.26 0.21
N SER A 66 -9.01 -35.20 0.00
CA SER A 66 -7.90 -35.47 0.92
C SER A 66 -6.58 -34.98 0.33
N PRO A 67 -6.17 -33.75 0.59
CA PRO A 67 -4.92 -33.21 0.05
C PRO A 67 -3.70 -33.93 0.64
N GLN A 68 -2.73 -34.21 -0.22
CA GLN A 68 -1.42 -34.75 0.13
C GLN A 68 -0.40 -33.59 0.16
N THR A 69 0.69 -33.79 0.89
CA THR A 69 1.81 -32.83 0.95
C THR A 69 3.11 -33.62 0.88
N ASP A 70 4.00 -33.23 -0.03
CA ASP A 70 5.34 -33.82 -0.10
C ASP A 70 6.34 -33.10 0.84
N ASN A 71 7.58 -33.54 0.83
CA ASN A 71 8.63 -33.01 1.73
C ASN A 71 9.20 -31.63 1.30
N LEU A 72 8.84 -31.11 0.13
CA LEU A 72 9.11 -29.72 -0.27
C LEU A 72 7.97 -28.78 0.08
N GLY A 73 6.83 -29.32 0.55
CA GLY A 73 5.66 -28.53 0.88
C GLY A 73 4.67 -28.38 -0.28
N ASN A 74 4.86 -29.02 -1.41
CA ASN A 74 3.83 -29.05 -2.47
C ASN A 74 2.55 -29.68 -1.92
N VAL A 75 1.40 -29.06 -2.20
CA VAL A 75 0.08 -29.61 -1.85
C VAL A 75 -0.58 -30.11 -3.13
N TYR A 76 -1.16 -31.31 -3.11
CA TYR A 76 -1.86 -31.83 -4.29
C TYR A 76 -3.04 -32.74 -3.92
N VAL A 77 -4.00 -32.82 -4.84
CA VAL A 77 -5.16 -33.70 -4.77
C VAL A 77 -5.18 -34.53 -6.05
N THR A 78 -5.28 -35.87 -5.91
CA THR A 78 -5.42 -36.79 -7.03
C THR A 78 -6.82 -37.37 -7.09
N LEU A 79 -7.46 -37.30 -8.26
CA LEU A 79 -8.83 -37.71 -8.54
C LEU A 79 -8.83 -38.74 -9.69
N GLY A 80 -9.82 -39.65 -9.66
CA GLY A 80 -9.95 -40.66 -10.69
C GLY A 80 -8.84 -41.73 -10.64
N SER A 81 -8.71 -42.50 -11.69
CA SER A 81 -7.66 -43.53 -11.84
C SER A 81 -7.51 -43.98 -13.31
N GLY A 82 -6.32 -44.45 -13.65
CA GLY A 82 -6.01 -44.91 -15.00
C GLY A 82 -5.40 -43.80 -15.89
N ALA A 83 -5.14 -44.16 -17.15
CA ALA A 83 -4.56 -43.22 -18.12
C ALA A 83 -5.65 -42.42 -18.87
N PRO A 84 -5.34 -41.18 -19.31
CA PRO A 84 -4.07 -40.49 -19.09
C PRO A 84 -3.98 -39.90 -17.66
N HIS A 85 -2.75 -39.72 -17.15
CA HIS A 85 -2.49 -38.94 -15.93
C HIS A 85 -2.26 -37.49 -16.30
N ARG A 86 -3.18 -36.62 -15.91
CA ARG A 86 -3.14 -35.17 -16.15
C ARG A 86 -2.71 -34.45 -14.87
N LEU A 87 -1.69 -33.61 -14.95
CA LEU A 87 -1.26 -32.74 -13.88
C LEU A 87 -1.62 -31.30 -14.25
N ILE A 88 -2.38 -30.63 -13.39
CA ILE A 88 -2.64 -29.20 -13.46
C ILE A 88 -1.99 -28.56 -12.22
N VAL A 89 -1.04 -27.63 -12.42
CA VAL A 89 -0.22 -27.11 -11.34
C VAL A 89 -0.10 -25.59 -11.42
N ALA A 90 -0.12 -24.93 -10.26
CA ALA A 90 0.18 -23.51 -10.13
C ALA A 90 1.22 -23.27 -9.01
N PRO A 91 2.11 -22.27 -9.14
CA PRO A 91 3.01 -21.85 -8.08
C PRO A 91 2.24 -21.13 -6.96
N ILE A 92 2.86 -21.07 -5.76
CA ILE A 92 2.31 -20.36 -4.61
C ILE A 92 3.28 -19.36 -4.00
N ASP A 93 4.54 -19.42 -4.35
CA ASP A 93 5.61 -18.59 -3.79
C ASP A 93 5.81 -17.28 -4.54
N GLN A 94 6.39 -16.33 -3.85
CA GLN A 94 6.75 -14.99 -4.35
C GLN A 94 8.21 -14.68 -4.07
N PRO A 95 8.82 -13.72 -4.80
CA PRO A 95 10.11 -13.18 -4.40
C PRO A 95 9.97 -12.34 -3.13
N GLY A 96 11.06 -12.23 -2.37
CA GLY A 96 11.08 -11.46 -1.13
C GLY A 96 12.47 -11.45 -0.51
N TYR A 97 12.52 -11.38 0.80
CA TYR A 97 13.78 -11.35 1.54
C TYR A 97 13.75 -12.30 2.72
N VAL A 98 14.93 -12.54 3.30
CA VAL A 98 15.09 -13.19 4.60
C VAL A 98 16.00 -12.34 5.47
N VAL A 99 15.82 -12.44 6.77
CA VAL A 99 16.72 -11.84 7.75
C VAL A 99 18.11 -12.49 7.63
N SER A 100 19.12 -11.72 7.29
CA SER A 100 20.52 -12.18 7.19
C SER A 100 21.31 -11.92 8.47
N GLU A 101 20.98 -10.86 9.21
CA GLU A 101 21.63 -10.47 10.45
C GLU A 101 20.68 -9.66 11.33
N ILE A 102 20.81 -9.79 12.64
CA ILE A 102 20.16 -8.92 13.61
C ILE A 102 21.24 -8.03 14.22
N THR A 103 21.12 -6.72 14.03
CA THR A 103 22.10 -5.76 14.54
C THR A 103 21.96 -5.54 16.04
N SER A 104 23.00 -5.06 16.71
CA SER A 104 23.00 -4.82 18.15
C SER A 104 21.95 -3.78 18.62
N ASP A 105 21.59 -2.85 17.74
CA ASP A 105 20.58 -1.80 17.93
C ASP A 105 19.17 -2.17 17.45
N GLY A 106 18.97 -3.44 17.06
CA GLY A 106 17.65 -4.02 16.84
C GLY A 106 17.10 -3.90 15.41
N TYR A 107 17.91 -3.51 14.45
CA TYR A 107 17.53 -3.56 13.03
C TYR A 107 17.82 -4.94 12.41
N LEU A 108 17.14 -5.23 11.30
CA LEU A 108 17.35 -6.46 10.55
C LEU A 108 18.05 -6.14 9.24
N ARG A 109 19.20 -6.77 8.97
CA ARG A 109 19.76 -6.81 7.63
C ARG A 109 19.08 -7.91 6.83
N VAL A 110 19.05 -7.75 5.52
CA VAL A 110 18.26 -8.64 4.66
C VAL A 110 19.07 -9.25 3.53
N GLN A 111 18.67 -10.43 3.10
CA GLN A 111 19.15 -11.09 1.89
C GLN A 111 17.96 -11.36 0.98
N ARG A 112 18.08 -10.99 -0.30
CA ARG A 112 17.01 -11.19 -1.29
C ARG A 112 16.87 -12.67 -1.69
N LEU A 113 15.64 -13.10 -1.91
CA LEU A 113 15.29 -14.40 -2.51
C LEU A 113 14.31 -14.18 -3.69
N PRO A 114 14.70 -14.57 -4.92
CA PRO A 114 16.00 -15.12 -5.33
C PRO A 114 17.12 -14.07 -5.20
N GLN A 115 18.36 -14.50 -5.13
CA GLN A 115 19.51 -13.57 -4.95
C GLN A 115 19.60 -12.53 -6.07
N ARG A 116 19.33 -12.92 -7.32
CA ARG A 116 19.21 -11.99 -8.44
C ARG A 116 17.84 -11.30 -8.38
N ALA A 117 17.83 -9.97 -8.45
CA ALA A 117 16.58 -9.21 -8.49
C ALA A 117 15.70 -9.67 -9.68
N PRO A 118 14.39 -9.85 -9.46
CA PRO A 118 13.46 -10.22 -10.53
C PRO A 118 13.39 -9.16 -11.64
N ASN A 119 13.47 -7.88 -11.27
CA ASN A 119 13.49 -6.73 -12.18
C ASN A 119 14.37 -5.61 -11.61
N ALA A 120 14.59 -4.54 -12.37
CA ALA A 120 15.47 -3.44 -12.01
C ALA A 120 14.97 -2.58 -10.85
N VAL A 121 13.66 -2.56 -10.61
CA VAL A 121 13.03 -1.72 -9.57
C VAL A 121 12.63 -2.52 -8.32
N PHE A 122 12.97 -3.80 -8.23
CA PHE A 122 12.48 -4.69 -7.17
C PHE A 122 12.84 -4.17 -5.76
N ASP A 123 14.10 -3.83 -5.52
CA ASP A 123 14.52 -3.34 -4.20
C ASP A 123 13.99 -1.94 -3.90
N LEU A 124 13.96 -1.08 -4.93
CA LEU A 124 13.45 0.28 -4.81
C LEU A 124 11.96 0.28 -4.42
N SER A 125 11.18 -0.60 -5.04
CA SER A 125 9.74 -0.71 -4.76
C SER A 125 9.41 -1.24 -3.35
N HIS A 126 10.41 -1.69 -2.60
CA HIS A 126 10.28 -2.05 -1.19
C HIS A 126 10.74 -0.93 -0.25
N ALA A 127 11.57 0.03 -0.72
CA ALA A 127 12.09 1.10 0.11
C ALA A 127 10.97 1.95 0.71
N ALA A 128 11.07 2.25 2.00
CA ALA A 128 10.08 3.00 2.77
C ALA A 128 8.65 2.39 2.75
N GLN A 129 8.55 1.06 2.60
CA GLN A 129 7.27 0.34 2.58
C GLN A 129 7.07 -0.48 3.85
N PRO A 130 5.79 -0.69 4.26
CA PRO A 130 5.48 -1.60 5.34
C PRO A 130 5.71 -3.05 4.92
N VAL A 131 6.38 -3.82 5.79
CA VAL A 131 6.70 -5.24 5.58
C VAL A 131 6.29 -6.09 6.76
N GLY A 132 6.10 -7.38 6.52
CA GLY A 132 5.91 -8.38 7.54
C GLY A 132 7.10 -9.34 7.60
N VAL A 133 7.61 -9.58 8.81
CA VAL A 133 8.57 -10.63 9.12
C VAL A 133 7.80 -11.80 9.68
N MET A 134 7.81 -12.94 9.00
CA MET A 134 7.11 -14.12 9.47
C MET A 134 8.04 -14.97 10.34
N THR A 135 7.68 -15.11 11.59
CA THR A 135 8.41 -15.92 12.57
C THR A 135 8.19 -17.42 12.37
N ARG A 136 9.03 -18.28 12.95
CA ARG A 136 8.93 -19.75 12.84
C ARG A 136 7.62 -20.32 13.35
N ASP A 137 6.97 -19.64 14.30
CA ASP A 137 5.64 -20.02 14.82
C ASP A 137 4.47 -19.47 14.00
N GLY A 138 4.75 -18.81 12.86
CA GLY A 138 3.76 -18.30 11.93
C GLY A 138 3.16 -16.94 12.31
N LYS A 139 3.71 -16.26 13.32
CA LYS A 139 3.32 -14.90 13.66
C LYS A 139 3.94 -13.91 12.66
N ILE A 140 3.19 -12.91 12.23
CA ILE A 140 3.70 -11.79 11.43
C ILE A 140 4.06 -10.63 12.35
N VAL A 141 5.32 -10.24 12.36
CA VAL A 141 5.83 -9.05 13.05
C VAL A 141 5.92 -7.93 12.03
N ALA A 142 5.17 -6.85 12.25
CA ALA A 142 5.18 -5.69 11.37
C ALA A 142 6.52 -4.96 11.44
N GLY A 143 6.95 -4.43 10.30
CA GLY A 143 8.16 -3.64 10.17
C GLY A 143 8.08 -2.68 8.99
N VAL A 144 9.14 -1.92 8.80
CA VAL A 144 9.31 -0.96 7.72
C VAL A 144 10.65 -1.21 7.06
N PHE A 145 10.66 -1.33 5.76
CA PHE A 145 11.89 -1.23 4.97
C PHE A 145 12.41 0.20 5.08
N SER A 146 13.64 0.40 5.54
CA SER A 146 14.19 1.74 5.75
C SER A 146 14.16 2.57 4.46
N GLY A 147 13.92 3.87 4.62
CA GLY A 147 13.94 4.86 3.55
C GLY A 147 14.70 6.12 3.99
N LEU A 148 15.14 6.92 3.04
CA LEU A 148 15.75 8.22 3.30
C LEU A 148 14.65 9.27 3.49
N SER A 149 14.85 10.22 4.41
CA SER A 149 13.93 11.35 4.59
C SER A 149 14.24 12.47 3.59
N VAL A 150 13.24 12.95 2.86
CA VAL A 150 13.41 13.98 1.82
C VAL A 150 13.99 15.28 2.39
N HIS A 151 13.55 15.71 3.56
CA HIS A 151 13.98 16.95 4.20
C HIS A 151 15.46 16.98 4.60
N LEU A 152 16.13 15.83 4.70
CA LEU A 152 17.56 15.72 4.94
C LEU A 152 18.38 15.70 3.64
N GLN A 153 17.74 15.72 2.47
CA GLN A 153 18.42 15.71 1.18
C GLN A 153 19.41 16.90 1.01
N PRO A 154 19.09 18.15 1.40
CA PRO A 154 20.04 19.26 1.27
C PRO A 154 21.34 19.07 2.07
N ALA A 155 21.32 18.27 3.15
CA ALA A 155 22.49 17.95 3.94
C ALA A 155 23.35 16.81 3.35
N ARG A 156 22.80 16.07 2.39
CA ARG A 156 23.48 15.00 1.67
C ARG A 156 24.04 15.52 0.35
N GLN A 157 25.35 15.50 0.20
CA GLN A 157 25.97 15.80 -1.10
C GLN A 157 25.96 14.54 -1.96
N ASN A 158 25.34 14.61 -3.14
CA ASN A 158 25.27 13.52 -4.13
C ASN A 158 24.72 12.19 -3.58
N ALA A 159 23.82 12.24 -2.62
CA ALA A 159 23.20 11.03 -2.12
C ALA A 159 22.28 10.41 -3.18
N PRO A 160 22.44 9.13 -3.50
CA PRO A 160 21.46 8.42 -4.32
C PRO A 160 20.11 8.38 -3.57
N THR A 161 19.03 8.46 -4.31
CA THR A 161 17.68 8.25 -3.77
C THR A 161 17.40 6.77 -3.51
N MET A 162 18.15 5.89 -4.17
CA MET A 162 18.13 4.45 -3.95
C MET A 162 19.20 4.03 -2.95
N ALA A 163 18.81 3.32 -1.90
CA ALA A 163 19.71 2.54 -1.09
C ALA A 163 20.08 1.23 -1.82
N HIS A 164 21.34 0.86 -1.84
CA HIS A 164 21.76 -0.48 -2.26
C HIS A 164 21.29 -1.51 -1.22
N LEU A 165 21.06 -2.75 -1.65
CA LEU A 165 20.55 -3.81 -0.78
C LEU A 165 21.41 -4.02 0.49
N ASP A 166 22.71 -3.82 0.41
CA ASP A 166 23.65 -3.90 1.53
C ASP A 166 23.57 -2.70 2.50
N GLU A 167 22.88 -1.62 2.11
CA GLU A 167 22.60 -0.45 2.94
C GLU A 167 21.17 -0.45 3.53
N VAL A 168 20.32 -1.36 3.09
CA VAL A 168 18.91 -1.45 3.51
C VAL A 168 18.76 -2.23 4.80
N TYR A 169 17.85 -1.76 5.67
CA TYR A 169 17.47 -2.41 6.93
C TYR A 169 15.96 -2.50 7.04
N VAL A 170 15.49 -3.46 7.85
CA VAL A 170 14.10 -3.48 8.30
C VAL A 170 14.04 -3.04 9.76
N ASP A 171 13.23 -2.01 10.01
CA ASP A 171 12.91 -1.48 11.32
C ASP A 171 11.61 -2.13 11.81
N ILE A 172 11.69 -2.99 12.84
CA ILE A 172 10.54 -3.62 13.49
C ILE A 172 10.18 -2.95 14.82
N GLY A 173 10.77 -1.78 15.13
CA GLY A 173 10.56 -1.04 16.36
C GLY A 173 11.41 -1.51 17.54
N ALA A 174 12.29 -2.49 17.37
CA ALA A 174 13.19 -2.94 18.42
C ALA A 174 14.33 -1.93 18.65
N SER A 175 14.92 -1.94 19.85
CA SER A 175 16.07 -1.11 20.22
C SER A 175 17.30 -1.97 20.60
N SER A 176 17.17 -3.29 20.50
CA SER A 176 18.28 -4.22 20.70
C SER A 176 17.98 -5.58 20.07
N ALA A 177 19.04 -6.36 19.84
CA ALA A 177 18.93 -7.73 19.36
C ALA A 177 18.11 -8.64 20.29
N GLU A 178 18.13 -8.40 21.61
CA GLU A 178 17.33 -9.14 22.57
C GLU A 178 15.84 -8.90 22.39
N GLN A 179 15.43 -7.67 22.13
CA GLN A 179 14.02 -7.32 21.84
C GLN A 179 13.55 -7.98 20.56
N VAL A 180 14.39 -8.01 19.52
CA VAL A 180 14.09 -8.72 18.26
C VAL A 180 13.80 -10.18 18.52
N ARG A 181 14.70 -10.88 19.24
CA ARG A 181 14.53 -12.31 19.57
C ARG A 181 13.35 -12.55 20.49
N ALA A 182 13.09 -11.66 21.44
CA ALA A 182 11.92 -11.73 22.32
C ALA A 182 10.59 -11.61 21.56
N ALA A 183 10.59 -10.94 20.42
CA ALA A 183 9.43 -10.90 19.50
C ALA A 183 9.27 -12.17 18.65
N GLY A 184 10.22 -13.11 18.74
CA GLY A 184 10.23 -14.36 17.99
C GLY A 184 10.94 -14.27 16.64
N VAL A 185 11.51 -13.11 16.29
CA VAL A 185 12.22 -12.90 15.02
C VAL A 185 13.66 -13.40 15.13
N ASP A 186 14.10 -14.17 14.14
CA ASP A 186 15.46 -14.70 14.07
C ASP A 186 16.02 -14.65 12.63
N VAL A 187 17.29 -14.96 12.50
CA VAL A 187 17.94 -15.10 11.19
C VAL A 187 17.25 -16.17 10.36
N LEU A 188 17.09 -15.94 9.08
CA LEU A 188 16.35 -16.70 8.08
C LEU A 188 14.83 -16.53 8.11
N ASP A 189 14.26 -15.75 8.99
CA ASP A 189 12.82 -15.45 8.92
C ASP A 189 12.50 -14.66 7.64
N PRO A 190 11.48 -15.06 6.87
CA PRO A 190 11.15 -14.43 5.61
C PRO A 190 10.44 -13.08 5.79
N ILE A 191 10.69 -12.19 4.82
CA ILE A 191 10.18 -10.82 4.81
C ILE A 191 9.53 -10.54 3.46
N SER A 192 8.30 -10.02 3.49
CA SER A 192 7.60 -9.52 2.29
C SER A 192 6.75 -8.30 2.60
N LEU A 193 6.26 -7.63 1.57
CA LEU A 193 5.28 -6.55 1.70
C LEU A 193 3.99 -7.05 2.36
N ILE A 194 3.38 -6.22 3.21
CA ILE A 194 2.08 -6.47 3.85
C ILE A 194 1.03 -5.48 3.34
N GLN A 195 0.86 -5.44 2.03
CA GLN A 195 -0.12 -4.61 1.36
C GLN A 195 -1.27 -5.49 0.87
N TYR A 196 -2.49 -4.93 0.90
CA TYR A 196 -3.69 -5.61 0.41
C TYR A 196 -3.88 -5.30 -1.07
N PRO A 197 -4.27 -6.29 -1.87
CA PRO A 197 -4.71 -6.02 -3.23
C PRO A 197 -5.91 -5.08 -3.23
N GLN A 198 -5.97 -4.24 -4.25
CA GLN A 198 -7.04 -3.28 -4.48
C GLN A 198 -7.70 -3.53 -5.81
N VAL A 199 -9.01 -3.32 -5.87
CA VAL A 199 -9.73 -3.30 -7.14
C VAL A 199 -9.38 -2.01 -7.88
N ILE A 200 -8.98 -2.15 -9.14
CA ILE A 200 -8.64 -1.04 -10.04
C ILE A 200 -9.75 -0.94 -11.08
N GLY A 201 -10.36 0.23 -11.22
CA GLY A 201 -11.50 0.39 -12.10
C GLY A 201 -12.66 -0.55 -11.73
N THR A 202 -13.13 -1.32 -12.71
CA THR A 202 -14.30 -2.23 -12.54
C THR A 202 -13.98 -3.71 -12.64
N ASP A 203 -12.82 -4.09 -13.19
CA ASP A 203 -12.51 -5.50 -13.54
C ASP A 203 -11.07 -5.91 -13.27
N GLU A 204 -10.26 -5.07 -12.67
CA GLU A 204 -8.87 -5.39 -12.42
C GLU A 204 -8.57 -5.46 -10.94
N ILE A 205 -7.53 -6.21 -10.57
CA ILE A 205 -6.98 -6.26 -9.22
C ILE A 205 -5.48 -6.02 -9.26
N ALA A 206 -5.00 -5.14 -8.40
CA ALA A 206 -3.58 -4.80 -8.27
C ALA A 206 -3.08 -5.07 -6.85
N GLY A 207 -1.88 -5.64 -6.74
CA GLY A 207 -1.24 -5.86 -5.45
C GLY A 207 0.05 -6.67 -5.57
N PRO A 208 0.83 -6.78 -4.48
CA PRO A 208 2.02 -7.61 -4.46
C PRO A 208 1.63 -9.07 -4.64
N ALA A 209 2.48 -9.82 -5.35
CA ALA A 209 2.31 -11.25 -5.64
C ALA A 209 1.03 -11.65 -6.41
N THR A 210 0.24 -10.69 -6.93
CA THR A 210 -0.98 -10.98 -7.67
C THR A 210 -0.72 -11.91 -8.85
N GLY A 211 0.32 -11.65 -9.65
CA GLY A 211 0.71 -12.51 -10.76
C GLY A 211 1.37 -13.83 -10.34
N ASP A 212 1.83 -13.96 -9.11
CA ASP A 212 2.37 -15.24 -8.60
C ASP A 212 1.25 -16.17 -8.11
N ARG A 213 0.11 -15.61 -7.67
CA ARG A 213 -0.90 -16.35 -6.92
C ARG A 213 -2.25 -16.54 -7.63
N PHE A 214 -2.53 -15.82 -8.72
CA PHE A 214 -3.81 -16.00 -9.42
C PHE A 214 -4.04 -17.46 -9.83
N GLY A 215 -2.98 -18.16 -10.29
CA GLY A 215 -3.07 -19.55 -10.69
C GLY A 215 -3.51 -20.48 -9.55
N SER A 216 -2.96 -20.30 -8.35
CA SER A 216 -3.35 -21.08 -7.17
C SER A 216 -4.80 -20.79 -6.76
N SER A 217 -5.26 -19.55 -6.90
CA SER A 217 -6.66 -19.18 -6.64
C SER A 217 -7.60 -19.86 -7.62
N VAL A 218 -7.26 -19.87 -8.91
CA VAL A 218 -8.02 -20.60 -9.94
C VAL A 218 -8.11 -22.09 -9.61
N LEU A 219 -7.01 -22.74 -9.20
CA LEU A 219 -7.01 -24.16 -8.88
C LEU A 219 -7.78 -24.51 -7.61
N LEU A 220 -7.77 -23.65 -6.60
CA LEU A 220 -8.59 -23.84 -5.41
C LEU A 220 -10.09 -23.77 -5.73
N GLU A 221 -10.49 -22.79 -6.54
CA GLU A 221 -11.88 -22.65 -6.98
C GLU A 221 -12.28 -23.84 -7.89
N LEU A 222 -11.38 -24.28 -8.75
CA LEU A 222 -11.58 -25.49 -9.57
C LEU A 222 -11.85 -26.72 -8.69
N LEU A 223 -11.08 -26.95 -7.63
CA LEU A 223 -11.33 -28.02 -6.65
C LEU A 223 -12.69 -27.87 -5.98
N ARG A 224 -13.07 -26.64 -5.59
CA ARG A 224 -14.38 -26.37 -4.99
C ARG A 224 -15.54 -26.75 -5.93
N LEU A 225 -15.44 -26.37 -7.20
CA LEU A 225 -16.44 -26.71 -8.22
C LEU A 225 -16.53 -28.24 -8.46
N LEU A 226 -15.39 -28.91 -8.58
CA LEU A 226 -15.35 -30.37 -8.78
C LEU A 226 -15.97 -31.12 -7.59
N ALA A 227 -15.72 -30.66 -6.35
CA ALA A 227 -16.32 -31.22 -5.15
C ALA A 227 -17.84 -30.98 -5.08
N ALA A 228 -18.27 -29.74 -5.34
CA ALA A 228 -19.70 -29.35 -5.26
C ALA A 228 -20.57 -30.14 -6.27
N HIS A 229 -20.06 -30.35 -7.48
CA HIS A 229 -20.80 -31.00 -8.57
C HIS A 229 -20.48 -32.49 -8.72
N LYS A 230 -19.64 -33.06 -7.85
CA LYS A 230 -19.26 -34.49 -7.83
C LYS A 230 -18.89 -35.01 -9.23
N GLU A 231 -18.04 -34.25 -9.92
CA GLU A 231 -17.66 -34.54 -11.28
C GLU A 231 -16.95 -35.91 -11.42
N ASN A 232 -17.36 -36.67 -12.44
CA ASN A 232 -16.70 -37.94 -12.76
C ASN A 232 -15.47 -37.67 -13.62
N ILE A 233 -14.30 -37.94 -13.09
CA ILE A 233 -13.01 -37.69 -13.74
C ILE A 233 -12.61 -38.93 -14.53
N SER A 234 -12.45 -38.78 -15.85
CA SER A 234 -11.89 -39.82 -16.72
C SER A 234 -10.36 -39.83 -16.62
N GLY A 235 -9.78 -40.99 -16.39
CA GLY A 235 -8.33 -41.12 -16.14
C GLY A 235 -7.93 -40.60 -14.77
N THR A 236 -6.68 -40.27 -14.60
CA THR A 236 -6.14 -39.67 -13.37
C THR A 236 -5.97 -38.16 -13.57
N LEU A 237 -6.46 -37.33 -12.60
CA LEU A 237 -6.26 -35.92 -12.56
C LEU A 237 -5.60 -35.54 -11.22
N THR A 238 -4.43 -34.93 -11.28
CA THR A 238 -3.78 -34.33 -10.12
C THR A 238 -3.82 -32.81 -10.27
N ILE A 239 -4.37 -32.12 -9.25
CA ILE A 239 -4.33 -30.66 -9.10
C ILE A 239 -3.34 -30.35 -8.01
N ALA A 240 -2.32 -29.53 -8.30
CA ALA A 240 -1.18 -29.30 -7.42
C ALA A 240 -0.85 -27.81 -7.23
N PHE A 241 -0.34 -27.48 -6.06
CA PHE A 241 0.16 -26.17 -5.64
C PHE A 241 1.65 -26.32 -5.36
N ALA A 242 2.47 -25.76 -6.26
CA ALA A 242 3.92 -25.97 -6.26
C ALA A 242 4.65 -24.87 -5.53
N THR A 243 5.61 -25.23 -4.67
CA THR A 243 6.52 -24.35 -3.94
C THR A 243 7.77 -24.03 -4.75
N GLN A 244 8.56 -23.05 -4.32
CA GLN A 244 9.92 -22.78 -4.78
C GLN A 244 10.06 -22.48 -6.28
N GLN A 245 9.06 -21.83 -6.87
CA GLN A 245 9.11 -21.41 -8.29
C GLN A 245 10.25 -20.41 -8.53
N TRP A 246 10.42 -19.42 -7.65
CA TRP A 246 11.44 -18.39 -7.80
C TRP A 246 12.87 -18.86 -7.49
N THR A 247 13.02 -19.97 -6.82
CA THR A 247 14.32 -20.61 -6.56
C THR A 247 14.59 -21.80 -7.48
N GLY A 248 14.07 -21.76 -8.70
CA GLY A 248 14.38 -22.69 -9.78
C GLY A 248 13.33 -23.79 -10.00
N GLY A 249 12.06 -23.55 -9.63
CA GLY A 249 10.95 -24.46 -9.94
C GLY A 249 11.07 -25.84 -9.30
N ARG A 250 11.70 -25.91 -8.11
CA ARG A 250 12.00 -27.18 -7.42
C ARG A 250 10.75 -27.99 -7.10
N GLY A 251 9.66 -27.31 -6.69
CA GLY A 251 8.39 -27.95 -6.41
C GLY A 251 7.80 -28.63 -7.65
N LEU A 252 7.79 -27.95 -8.78
CA LEU A 252 7.33 -28.51 -10.05
C LEU A 252 8.22 -29.69 -10.49
N ASP A 253 9.55 -29.57 -10.44
CA ASP A 253 10.47 -30.64 -10.78
C ASP A 253 10.24 -31.88 -9.91
N ARG A 254 10.01 -31.71 -8.62
CA ARG A 254 9.66 -32.78 -7.69
C ARG A 254 8.35 -33.47 -8.07
N LEU A 255 7.29 -32.72 -8.38
CA LEU A 255 6.00 -33.27 -8.78
C LEU A 255 6.11 -34.07 -10.10
N LEU A 256 6.83 -33.54 -11.08
CA LEU A 256 7.06 -34.25 -12.34
C LEU A 256 7.80 -35.58 -12.15
N ASN A 257 8.84 -35.56 -11.32
CA ASN A 257 9.64 -36.74 -11.01
C ASN A 257 8.90 -37.79 -10.17
N GLU A 258 7.92 -37.42 -9.40
CA GLU A 258 7.13 -38.32 -8.56
C GLU A 258 5.91 -38.88 -9.30
N LEU A 259 5.18 -38.00 -9.99
CA LEU A 259 3.88 -38.31 -10.54
C LEU A 259 3.95 -38.87 -11.99
N HIS A 260 5.02 -38.58 -12.73
CA HIS A 260 5.20 -38.96 -14.13
C HIS A 260 3.95 -38.72 -15.00
N PRO A 261 3.39 -37.49 -15.06
CA PRO A 261 2.15 -37.25 -15.78
C PRO A 261 2.31 -37.39 -17.29
N ASP A 262 1.27 -37.89 -17.97
CA ASP A 262 1.18 -37.93 -19.44
C ASP A 262 0.96 -36.53 -20.03
N GLU A 263 0.26 -35.64 -19.25
CA GLU A 263 -0.10 -34.30 -19.65
C GLU A 263 0.15 -33.31 -18.50
N LEU A 264 0.66 -32.13 -18.86
CA LEU A 264 0.90 -31.05 -17.91
C LEU A 264 0.24 -29.73 -18.36
N ILE A 265 -0.60 -29.14 -17.54
CA ILE A 265 -1.03 -27.76 -17.67
C ILE A 265 -0.39 -26.98 -16.50
N TYR A 266 0.52 -26.07 -16.80
CA TYR A 266 1.07 -25.13 -15.85
C TYR A 266 0.26 -23.83 -15.90
N VAL A 267 -0.23 -23.36 -14.76
CA VAL A 267 -1.05 -22.15 -14.61
C VAL A 267 -0.26 -21.12 -13.81
N GLY A 268 0.26 -20.11 -14.47
CA GLY A 268 1.10 -19.12 -13.81
C GLY A 268 1.51 -17.98 -14.73
N ARG A 269 2.29 -17.05 -14.19
CA ARG A 269 2.79 -15.89 -14.91
C ARG A 269 3.57 -16.30 -16.16
N LEU A 270 3.23 -15.70 -17.29
CA LEU A 270 3.95 -15.85 -18.54
C LEU A 270 5.05 -14.79 -18.60
N MET A 271 6.28 -15.22 -18.40
CA MET A 271 7.45 -14.34 -18.48
C MET A 271 7.97 -14.30 -19.91
N PRO A 272 8.42 -13.15 -20.44
CA PRO A 272 9.11 -13.11 -21.72
C PRO A 272 10.37 -14.01 -21.70
N PRO A 273 10.78 -14.58 -22.84
CA PRO A 273 12.01 -15.36 -22.91
C PRO A 273 13.21 -14.52 -22.46
N ARG A 274 14.03 -15.05 -21.57
CA ARG A 274 15.31 -14.42 -21.19
C ARG A 274 16.32 -14.64 -22.31
N ASN A 275 16.42 -13.65 -23.20
CA ASN A 275 17.52 -13.64 -24.17
C ASN A 275 18.65 -12.76 -23.59
N ASP A 276 19.72 -13.40 -23.17
CA ASP A 276 20.95 -12.70 -22.72
C ASP A 276 21.62 -11.90 -23.84
N GLU A 277 21.17 -11.97 -25.07
CA GLU A 277 21.80 -11.36 -26.23
C GLU A 277 20.87 -10.70 -27.28
N SER A 278 19.55 -10.63 -27.10
CA SER A 278 18.71 -10.03 -28.14
C SER A 278 18.29 -8.60 -27.85
N LYS A 279 18.79 -7.72 -28.65
CA LYS A 279 18.24 -6.42 -29.02
C LYS A 279 16.81 -6.61 -29.51
N SER A 280 15.85 -6.05 -28.78
CA SER A 280 14.41 -6.05 -29.09
C SER A 280 13.57 -7.24 -28.57
N ALA A 281 13.14 -7.17 -27.33
CA ALA A 281 11.78 -7.59 -27.04
C ALA A 281 10.88 -6.65 -27.85
N SER A 282 10.21 -7.14 -28.86
CA SER A 282 9.43 -6.29 -29.77
C SER A 282 8.27 -5.63 -29.04
N ALA A 283 7.90 -4.40 -29.42
CA ALA A 283 6.71 -3.69 -28.96
C ALA A 283 5.43 -4.57 -29.00
N ALA A 284 5.39 -5.57 -29.88
CA ALA A 284 4.33 -6.56 -29.97
C ALA A 284 4.18 -7.43 -28.71
N THR A 285 5.26 -7.66 -27.92
CA THR A 285 5.18 -8.46 -26.69
C THR A 285 4.54 -7.66 -25.55
N HIS A 286 4.78 -6.35 -25.48
CA HIS A 286 4.15 -5.47 -24.50
C HIS A 286 2.66 -5.24 -24.81
N GLU A 287 2.28 -5.18 -26.07
CA GLU A 287 0.88 -4.99 -26.46
C GLU A 287 0.01 -6.25 -26.19
N ALA A 288 0.62 -7.43 -26.26
CA ALA A 288 -0.04 -8.70 -25.90
C ALA A 288 -0.20 -8.90 -24.39
N LEU A 289 0.47 -8.11 -23.56
CA LEU A 289 0.44 -8.22 -22.10
C LEU A 289 -0.44 -7.16 -21.42
N LYS A 290 -1.28 -6.43 -22.17
CA LYS A 290 -2.26 -5.51 -21.57
C LYS A 290 -3.39 -6.30 -20.90
N PRO A 291 -3.89 -5.88 -19.72
CA PRO A 291 -5.09 -6.46 -19.14
C PRO A 291 -6.27 -6.50 -20.11
N VAL A 292 -7.22 -7.44 -19.87
CA VAL A 292 -8.37 -7.67 -20.76
C VAL A 292 -7.97 -8.20 -22.15
N SER A 293 -6.76 -8.78 -22.27
CA SER A 293 -6.36 -9.45 -23.53
C SER A 293 -6.91 -10.88 -23.65
N GLY A 294 -7.55 -11.39 -22.63
CA GLY A 294 -8.01 -12.77 -22.53
C GLY A 294 -6.93 -13.70 -21.96
N VAL A 295 -7.23 -14.99 -21.99
CA VAL A 295 -6.29 -16.02 -21.55
C VAL A 295 -5.09 -16.09 -22.48
N LEU A 296 -3.91 -16.18 -21.92
CA LEU A 296 -2.65 -16.32 -22.65
C LEU A 296 -2.20 -17.79 -22.66
N ILE A 297 -1.66 -18.24 -23.78
CA ILE A 297 -1.03 -19.56 -23.90
C ILE A 297 0.41 -19.41 -24.37
N GLY A 298 1.34 -19.90 -23.55
CA GLY A 298 2.77 -19.80 -23.83
C GLY A 298 3.19 -20.72 -24.98
N VAL A 299 3.95 -20.18 -25.92
CA VAL A 299 4.60 -20.91 -27.02
C VAL A 299 6.10 -20.72 -26.99
N SER A 300 6.86 -21.76 -27.24
CA SER A 300 8.32 -21.73 -27.21
C SER A 300 8.94 -21.34 -28.55
N ASP A 301 8.17 -21.34 -29.63
CA ASP A 301 8.65 -20.98 -30.96
C ASP A 301 8.10 -19.62 -31.44
N ALA A 302 8.85 -18.95 -32.29
CA ALA A 302 8.50 -17.64 -32.84
C ALA A 302 7.35 -17.71 -33.87
N SER A 303 6.90 -18.86 -34.30
CA SER A 303 5.80 -19.00 -35.27
C SER A 303 4.44 -18.81 -34.64
N GLY A 304 4.33 -18.93 -33.30
CA GLY A 304 3.07 -18.87 -32.57
C GLY A 304 2.09 -20.03 -32.88
N ALA A 305 2.55 -21.06 -33.63
CA ALA A 305 1.70 -22.15 -34.01
C ALA A 305 1.38 -23.06 -32.81
N LEU A 306 0.10 -23.31 -32.58
CA LEU A 306 -0.37 -24.20 -31.54
C LEU A 306 -0.52 -25.64 -32.07
N SER A 307 0.01 -26.62 -31.34
CA SER A 307 -0.14 -28.05 -31.63
C SER A 307 -0.38 -28.82 -30.34
N GLY A 308 -0.87 -30.05 -30.43
CA GLY A 308 -1.11 -30.88 -29.25
C GLY A 308 -2.08 -30.27 -28.23
N LEU A 309 -1.74 -30.32 -26.95
CA LEU A 309 -2.58 -29.84 -25.85
C LEU A 309 -2.91 -28.33 -25.95
N PRO A 310 -1.99 -27.41 -26.30
CA PRO A 310 -2.32 -26.03 -26.57
C PRO A 310 -3.40 -25.79 -27.61
N ALA A 311 -3.36 -26.55 -28.74
CA ALA A 311 -4.36 -26.44 -29.80
C ALA A 311 -5.74 -26.95 -29.34
N GLU A 312 -5.76 -27.98 -28.50
CA GLU A 312 -6.98 -28.53 -27.91
C GLU A 312 -7.64 -27.53 -26.96
N LEU A 313 -6.87 -26.91 -26.07
CA LEU A 313 -7.36 -25.86 -25.15
C LEU A 313 -7.87 -24.64 -25.92
N LYS A 314 -7.19 -24.24 -26.99
CA LYS A 314 -7.68 -23.18 -27.88
C LYS A 314 -9.02 -23.54 -28.53
N LYS A 315 -9.19 -24.79 -29.00
CA LYS A 315 -10.47 -25.22 -29.56
C LYS A 315 -11.62 -25.17 -28.54
N ILE A 316 -11.34 -25.53 -27.28
CA ILE A 316 -12.32 -25.40 -26.17
C ILE A 316 -12.67 -23.94 -25.98
N ALA A 317 -11.68 -23.07 -25.91
CA ALA A 317 -11.90 -21.64 -25.75
C ALA A 317 -12.74 -21.02 -26.88
N ASP A 318 -12.35 -21.31 -28.14
CA ASP A 318 -13.05 -20.82 -29.35
C ASP A 318 -14.51 -21.27 -29.39
N SER A 319 -14.81 -22.52 -29.01
CA SER A 319 -16.17 -23.06 -29.01
C SER A 319 -17.11 -22.38 -28.00
N HIS A 320 -16.56 -21.60 -27.07
CA HIS A 320 -17.30 -20.89 -26.00
C HIS A 320 -17.08 -19.36 -26.02
N ASN A 321 -16.53 -18.84 -27.13
CA ASN A 321 -16.20 -17.43 -27.29
C ASN A 321 -15.25 -16.87 -26.23
N VAL A 322 -14.40 -17.71 -25.64
CA VAL A 322 -13.32 -17.29 -24.74
C VAL A 322 -12.11 -16.92 -25.56
N ARG A 323 -11.64 -15.69 -25.42
CA ARG A 323 -10.42 -15.25 -26.11
C ARG A 323 -9.20 -15.92 -25.48
N ILE A 324 -8.40 -16.59 -26.30
CA ILE A 324 -7.11 -17.15 -25.92
C ILE A 324 -6.07 -16.78 -26.97
N GLN A 325 -4.89 -16.33 -26.54
CA GLN A 325 -3.85 -15.81 -27.42
C GLN A 325 -2.54 -16.55 -27.19
N PRO A 326 -1.85 -16.98 -28.26
CA PRO A 326 -0.49 -17.48 -28.16
C PRO A 326 0.47 -16.30 -27.91
N VAL A 327 1.37 -16.45 -26.94
CA VAL A 327 2.44 -15.50 -26.66
C VAL A 327 3.77 -16.23 -26.54
N SER A 328 4.84 -15.61 -27.04
CA SER A 328 6.18 -16.12 -26.82
C SER A 328 6.54 -15.97 -25.34
N ALA A 329 6.77 -17.07 -24.67
CA ALA A 329 7.06 -17.08 -23.24
C ALA A 329 8.18 -18.07 -22.92
N ALA A 330 8.93 -17.78 -21.86
CA ALA A 330 9.84 -18.75 -21.27
C ALA A 330 9.02 -19.92 -20.72
N LEU A 331 9.56 -21.12 -20.84
CA LEU A 331 9.02 -22.28 -20.14
C LEU A 331 9.06 -22.03 -18.64
N PRO A 332 8.14 -22.64 -17.85
CA PRO A 332 8.24 -22.59 -16.40
C PRO A 332 9.65 -22.94 -15.96
N ALA A 333 10.23 -22.14 -15.09
CA ALA A 333 11.59 -22.36 -14.63
C ALA A 333 11.66 -23.73 -13.96
N LEU A 334 12.27 -24.68 -14.62
CA LEU A 334 12.83 -25.86 -13.99
C LEU A 334 14.28 -25.54 -13.70
N ALA A 335 14.69 -25.84 -12.47
CA ALA A 335 16.06 -25.57 -12.05
C ALA A 335 17.02 -26.09 -13.11
N GLY A 336 17.91 -25.25 -13.58
CA GLY A 336 18.97 -25.61 -14.52
C GLY A 336 20.00 -26.60 -13.95
N TYR A 337 19.53 -27.49 -13.07
CA TYR A 337 20.30 -28.62 -12.57
C TYR A 337 20.42 -29.65 -13.69
N ALA A 338 21.57 -30.20 -13.84
CA ALA A 338 22.00 -31.04 -14.94
C ALA A 338 21.10 -32.27 -15.25
N LYS A 339 20.00 -32.45 -14.55
CA LYS A 339 19.02 -33.56 -14.73
C LYS A 339 17.60 -33.16 -14.27
N ALA A 340 17.14 -31.95 -14.56
CA ALA A 340 15.73 -31.61 -14.34
C ALA A 340 14.83 -32.61 -15.12
N THR A 341 13.71 -32.98 -14.52
CA THR A 341 12.75 -33.86 -15.16
C THR A 341 12.19 -33.19 -16.41
N PRO A 342 12.21 -33.81 -17.58
CA PRO A 342 11.70 -33.20 -18.79
C PRO A 342 10.19 -32.96 -18.68
N LEU A 343 9.71 -31.85 -19.28
CA LEU A 343 8.27 -31.61 -19.40
C LEU A 343 7.63 -32.75 -20.27
N PRO A 344 6.38 -33.17 -19.96
CA PRO A 344 5.64 -34.09 -20.80
C PRO A 344 5.49 -33.58 -22.24
N ALA A 345 5.41 -34.47 -23.21
CA ALA A 345 5.21 -34.08 -24.61
C ALA A 345 3.87 -33.33 -24.82
N ARG A 346 2.85 -33.64 -24.01
CA ARG A 346 1.59 -32.90 -23.93
C ARG A 346 1.67 -31.85 -22.80
N PHE A 347 2.15 -30.69 -23.16
CA PHE A 347 2.36 -29.58 -22.24
C PHE A 347 1.65 -28.30 -22.71
N ALA A 348 1.05 -27.58 -21.80
CA ALA A 348 0.53 -26.23 -22.01
C ALA A 348 0.89 -25.30 -20.81
N HIS A 349 1.28 -24.08 -21.11
CA HIS A 349 1.45 -23.03 -20.12
C HIS A 349 0.34 -21.99 -20.33
N LEU A 350 -0.54 -21.86 -19.36
CA LEU A 350 -1.65 -20.91 -19.35
C LEU A 350 -1.41 -19.81 -18.35
N GLY A 351 -1.82 -18.61 -18.71
CA GLY A 351 -1.78 -17.46 -17.82
C GLY A 351 -2.75 -16.37 -18.23
N VAL A 352 -2.66 -15.26 -17.54
CA VAL A 352 -3.37 -14.04 -17.87
C VAL A 352 -2.37 -12.91 -18.09
N SER A 353 -2.81 -11.85 -18.76
CA SER A 353 -2.02 -10.65 -18.95
C SER A 353 -1.83 -9.93 -17.63
N SER A 354 -0.65 -9.35 -17.38
CA SER A 354 -0.41 -8.49 -16.22
C SER A 354 0.31 -7.21 -16.62
N LEU A 355 -0.10 -6.09 -15.99
CA LEU A 355 0.67 -4.84 -15.95
C LEU A 355 1.61 -4.86 -14.75
N TYR A 356 2.72 -4.17 -14.87
CA TYR A 356 3.73 -4.00 -13.79
C TYR A 356 4.15 -5.33 -13.13
N PRO A 357 4.54 -6.37 -13.90
CA PRO A 357 4.80 -7.69 -13.36
C PRO A 357 5.93 -7.65 -12.31
N VAL A 358 5.71 -8.38 -11.21
CA VAL A 358 6.65 -8.48 -10.07
C VAL A 358 6.94 -7.13 -9.41
N THR A 359 5.92 -6.28 -9.31
CA THR A 359 5.94 -5.04 -8.55
C THR A 359 4.83 -5.05 -7.49
N PRO A 360 4.85 -4.12 -6.53
CA PRO A 360 3.78 -4.02 -5.53
C PRO A 360 2.39 -3.73 -6.10
N ALA A 361 2.31 -3.25 -7.33
CA ALA A 361 1.06 -2.95 -8.03
C ALA A 361 0.87 -3.83 -9.28
N GLU A 362 1.35 -5.08 -9.25
CA GLU A 362 1.07 -6.00 -10.35
C GLU A 362 -0.43 -6.17 -10.55
N THR A 363 -0.92 -5.80 -11.74
CA THR A 363 -2.35 -5.67 -12.06
C THR A 363 -2.76 -6.74 -13.06
N ILE A 364 -3.87 -7.44 -12.80
CA ILE A 364 -4.46 -8.47 -13.67
C ILE A 364 -5.98 -8.28 -13.77
N SER A 365 -6.59 -8.76 -14.86
CA SER A 365 -8.05 -8.72 -15.06
C SER A 365 -8.74 -9.87 -14.35
N ILE A 366 -9.80 -9.57 -13.61
CA ILE A 366 -10.68 -10.55 -12.94
C ILE A 366 -11.44 -11.36 -13.99
N ALA A 367 -11.87 -10.75 -15.09
CA ALA A 367 -12.54 -11.44 -16.18
C ALA A 367 -11.63 -12.47 -16.87
N ASP A 368 -10.34 -12.13 -17.07
CA ASP A 368 -9.38 -13.05 -17.67
C ASP A 368 -9.11 -14.26 -16.75
N ILE A 369 -9.07 -14.07 -15.43
CA ILE A 369 -8.99 -15.16 -14.44
C ILE A 369 -10.22 -16.07 -14.55
N GLY A 370 -11.42 -15.50 -14.60
CA GLY A 370 -12.67 -16.25 -14.77
C GLY A 370 -12.71 -17.03 -16.09
N ALA A 371 -12.21 -16.44 -17.17
CA ALA A 371 -12.07 -17.08 -18.47
C ALA A 371 -11.11 -18.28 -18.42
N LEU A 372 -9.96 -18.12 -17.77
CA LEU A 372 -8.99 -19.19 -17.56
C LEU A 372 -9.59 -20.36 -16.76
N GLN A 373 -10.26 -20.06 -15.66
CA GLN A 373 -10.98 -21.06 -14.86
C GLN A 373 -12.02 -21.82 -15.70
N SER A 374 -12.76 -21.12 -16.54
CA SER A 374 -13.76 -21.69 -17.43
C SER A 374 -13.16 -22.68 -18.43
N ILE A 375 -12.01 -22.36 -19.03
CA ILE A 375 -11.29 -23.27 -19.93
C ILE A 375 -10.87 -24.54 -19.18
N LEU A 376 -10.29 -24.42 -18.01
CA LEU A 376 -9.82 -25.55 -17.21
C LEU A 376 -10.99 -26.46 -16.77
N TYR A 377 -12.09 -25.88 -16.29
CA TYR A 377 -13.26 -26.68 -15.90
C TYR A 377 -13.86 -27.45 -17.08
N ARG A 378 -14.00 -26.81 -18.26
CA ARG A 378 -14.48 -27.46 -19.48
C ARG A 378 -13.53 -28.54 -19.95
N TYR A 379 -12.22 -28.33 -19.89
CA TYR A 379 -11.23 -29.32 -20.21
C TYR A 379 -11.35 -30.59 -19.34
N ILE A 380 -11.66 -30.41 -18.06
CA ILE A 380 -11.80 -31.51 -17.10
C ILE A 380 -13.18 -32.17 -17.17
N ALA A 381 -14.24 -31.40 -17.09
CA ALA A 381 -15.61 -31.86 -16.90
C ALA A 381 -16.42 -31.97 -18.21
N GLY A 382 -15.93 -31.39 -19.29
CA GLY A 382 -16.61 -31.40 -20.61
C GLY A 382 -17.91 -30.58 -20.65
N LYS A 383 -18.15 -29.68 -19.70
CA LYS A 383 -19.37 -28.86 -19.54
C LYS A 383 -19.07 -27.49 -19.02
N ASP A 384 -20.07 -26.59 -19.05
CA ASP A 384 -19.93 -25.22 -18.61
C ASP A 384 -19.79 -25.10 -17.09
N VAL A 385 -19.10 -24.02 -16.65
CA VAL A 385 -18.97 -23.67 -15.23
C VAL A 385 -20.34 -23.33 -14.66
N PRO A 386 -20.75 -23.94 -13.54
CA PRO A 386 -21.99 -23.60 -12.86
C PRO A 386 -21.97 -22.18 -12.30
N PRO A 387 -23.15 -21.52 -12.16
CA PRO A 387 -23.22 -20.20 -11.51
C PRO A 387 -22.70 -20.24 -10.07
N PHE A 388 -22.06 -19.16 -9.64
CA PHE A 388 -21.53 -19.03 -8.28
C PHE A 388 -22.63 -18.82 -7.24
N GLU A 389 -22.63 -19.62 -6.16
CA GLU A 389 -23.49 -19.44 -4.99
C GLU A 389 -22.60 -19.21 -3.74
N GLY A 390 -22.38 -17.97 -3.35
CA GLY A 390 -21.58 -17.65 -2.17
C GLY A 390 -21.94 -16.32 -1.51
N GLY A 391 -21.85 -16.28 -0.20
CA GLY A 391 -22.14 -15.11 0.64
C GLY A 391 -20.86 -14.49 1.23
N VAL A 392 -20.91 -13.19 1.52
CA VAL A 392 -19.82 -12.37 2.02
C VAL A 392 -19.78 -12.39 3.55
N ALA A 393 -18.61 -12.59 4.15
CA ALA A 393 -18.37 -12.41 5.58
C ALA A 393 -17.59 -11.11 5.82
N GLY A 394 -18.14 -10.21 6.65
CA GLY A 394 -17.50 -8.95 7.01
C GLY A 394 -16.52 -9.11 8.17
N SER A 395 -15.50 -8.25 8.23
CA SER A 395 -14.51 -8.18 9.31
C SER A 395 -15.03 -7.34 10.49
N GLN A 396 -14.67 -7.74 11.72
CA GLN A 396 -14.98 -6.99 12.94
C GLN A 396 -13.80 -6.13 13.36
N GLY A 397 -14.08 -4.88 13.76
CA GLY A 397 -13.07 -3.93 14.22
C GLY A 397 -12.86 -3.95 15.73
N ASN A 398 -11.62 -3.66 16.16
CA ASN A 398 -11.21 -3.45 17.55
C ASN A 398 -11.28 -1.97 17.91
N THR A 399 -11.36 -1.68 19.22
CA THR A 399 -11.34 -0.31 19.78
C THR A 399 -10.06 0.43 19.37
N ILE A 400 -10.23 1.64 18.87
CA ILE A 400 -9.20 2.42 18.19
C ILE A 400 -8.80 3.61 19.07
N SER A 401 -7.50 4.01 19.09
CA SER A 401 -7.03 5.22 19.76
C SER A 401 -7.23 6.46 18.85
N ASP A 402 -7.37 7.65 19.44
CA ASP A 402 -7.57 8.91 18.72
C ASP A 402 -6.49 9.14 17.64
N LEU A 403 -5.23 8.87 17.96
CA LEU A 403 -4.12 8.97 17.01
C LEU A 403 -4.31 8.01 15.81
N ARG A 404 -4.80 6.81 16.03
CA ARG A 404 -5.05 5.85 14.95
C ARG A 404 -6.20 6.32 14.06
N GLU A 405 -7.32 6.80 14.63
CA GLU A 405 -8.45 7.32 13.86
C GLU A 405 -8.02 8.48 12.95
N LEU A 406 -7.27 9.46 13.50
CA LEU A 406 -6.74 10.57 12.73
C LEU A 406 -5.78 10.11 11.62
N THR A 407 -4.87 9.17 11.92
CA THR A 407 -3.87 8.70 10.97
C THR A 407 -4.51 7.92 9.81
N GLU A 408 -5.56 7.13 10.08
CA GLU A 408 -6.29 6.37 9.06
C GLU A 408 -7.30 7.23 8.28
N THR A 409 -7.60 8.46 8.74
CA THR A 409 -8.45 9.42 8.01
C THR A 409 -7.66 10.11 6.90
N TYR A 410 -8.22 10.13 5.69
CA TYR A 410 -7.60 10.70 4.49
C TYR A 410 -7.86 12.20 4.36
N GLY A 411 -6.85 12.96 3.93
CA GLY A 411 -6.97 14.40 3.72
C GLY A 411 -5.67 15.01 3.20
N ALA A 412 -5.50 15.04 1.87
CA ALA A 412 -4.39 15.75 1.23
C ALA A 412 -4.61 17.27 1.27
N SER A 413 -3.55 18.04 0.96
CA SER A 413 -3.61 19.50 0.93
C SER A 413 -4.76 20.02 0.06
N GLY A 414 -5.62 20.87 0.63
CA GLY A 414 -6.83 21.40 0.01
C GLY A 414 -8.06 20.48 0.10
N HIS A 415 -7.93 19.32 0.77
CA HIS A 415 -8.98 18.30 0.90
C HIS A 415 -9.09 17.76 2.36
N GLU A 416 -8.98 18.64 3.36
CA GLU A 416 -8.86 18.31 4.77
C GLU A 416 -10.22 18.12 5.47
N GLU A 417 -11.37 18.20 4.77
CA GLU A 417 -12.69 18.20 5.39
C GLU A 417 -12.91 16.99 6.31
N ALA A 418 -12.54 15.79 5.86
CA ALA A 418 -12.73 14.57 6.64
C ALA A 418 -11.90 14.59 7.93
N VAL A 419 -10.67 15.05 7.87
CA VAL A 419 -9.76 15.16 9.01
C VAL A 419 -10.25 16.21 9.99
N ARG A 420 -10.71 17.35 9.49
CA ARG A 420 -11.31 18.42 10.31
C ARG A 420 -12.55 17.93 11.08
N GLU A 421 -13.41 17.17 10.44
CA GLU A 421 -14.58 16.60 11.11
C GLU A 421 -14.17 15.53 12.13
N GLU A 422 -13.14 14.74 11.85
CA GLU A 422 -12.60 13.79 12.82
C GLU A 422 -11.99 14.50 14.06
N VAL A 423 -11.24 15.59 13.88
CA VAL A 423 -10.76 16.43 15.00
C VAL A 423 -11.94 16.94 15.84
N LYS A 424 -13.02 17.44 15.21
CA LYS A 424 -14.21 17.91 15.93
C LYS A 424 -14.87 16.79 16.73
N LYS A 425 -14.92 15.59 16.21
CA LYS A 425 -15.50 14.40 16.85
C LYS A 425 -14.69 13.99 18.09
N LEU A 426 -13.35 14.02 17.99
CA LEU A 426 -12.42 13.62 19.05
C LEU A 426 -12.28 14.68 20.15
N LEU A 427 -12.54 15.93 19.86
CA LEU A 427 -12.52 17.01 20.87
C LEU A 427 -13.58 16.79 21.94
N PRO A 428 -13.31 17.17 23.22
CA PRO A 428 -14.29 17.06 24.27
C PRO A 428 -15.54 17.93 23.99
N HIS A 429 -16.72 17.46 24.37
CA HIS A 429 -18.02 18.07 24.04
C HIS A 429 -18.17 19.55 24.43
N TRP A 430 -17.40 20.03 25.40
CA TRP A 430 -17.39 21.45 25.81
C TRP A 430 -16.58 22.31 24.86
N ALA A 431 -15.59 21.76 24.15
CA ALA A 431 -14.81 22.49 23.16
C ALA A 431 -15.67 22.82 21.94
N LYS A 432 -15.70 24.08 21.55
CA LYS A 432 -16.52 24.57 20.43
C LYS A 432 -15.61 25.29 19.43
N PRO A 433 -14.85 24.53 18.64
CA PRO A 433 -14.02 25.12 17.61
C PRO A 433 -14.87 25.69 16.47
N GLU A 434 -14.37 26.75 15.84
CA GLU A 434 -14.97 27.38 14.66
C GLU A 434 -14.12 27.07 13.43
N THR A 435 -14.76 26.82 12.28
CA THR A 435 -14.06 26.72 11.01
C THR A 435 -13.99 28.11 10.39
N ASP A 436 -12.78 28.58 10.06
CA ASP A 436 -12.58 29.88 9.44
C ASP A 436 -12.73 29.84 7.90
N ALA A 437 -12.58 30.99 7.25
CA ALA A 437 -12.74 31.12 5.81
C ALA A 437 -11.67 30.37 4.98
N ALA A 438 -10.51 30.07 5.60
CA ALA A 438 -9.45 29.29 4.97
C ALA A 438 -9.62 27.77 5.25
N GLY A 439 -10.65 27.38 6.02
CA GLY A 439 -10.88 25.99 6.38
C GLY A 439 -10.17 25.55 7.66
N ASN A 440 -9.38 26.40 8.30
CA ASN A 440 -8.75 26.07 9.57
C ASN A 440 -9.80 25.84 10.66
N LEU A 441 -9.55 24.90 11.54
CA LEU A 441 -10.33 24.72 12.75
C LEU A 441 -9.67 25.51 13.89
N VAL A 442 -10.41 26.41 14.55
CA VAL A 442 -9.88 27.35 15.53
C VAL A 442 -10.65 27.22 16.85
N LEU A 443 -9.95 26.93 17.94
CA LEU A 443 -10.49 26.88 19.29
C LEU A 443 -9.82 27.94 20.15
N LYS A 444 -10.60 28.92 20.65
CA LYS A 444 -10.12 29.94 21.58
C LYS A 444 -10.48 29.56 23.01
N MET A 445 -9.50 29.62 23.91
CA MET A 445 -9.66 29.26 25.33
C MET A 445 -9.16 30.38 26.24
N GLY A 446 -9.75 30.46 27.44
CA GLY A 446 -9.44 31.47 28.45
C GLY A 446 -10.32 32.72 28.36
N SER A 447 -9.94 33.79 29.04
CA SER A 447 -10.81 34.95 29.27
C SER A 447 -10.71 36.01 28.16
N ALA A 448 -11.84 36.39 27.59
CA ALA A 448 -11.94 37.58 26.73
C ALA A 448 -11.69 38.91 27.48
N LYS A 449 -11.68 38.88 28.81
CA LYS A 449 -11.43 40.03 29.68
C LYS A 449 -9.99 40.13 30.18
N ALA A 450 -9.07 39.37 29.54
CA ALA A 450 -7.66 39.44 29.87
C ALA A 450 -7.14 40.90 29.77
N ASN A 451 -6.28 41.28 30.68
CA ASN A 451 -5.71 42.63 30.67
C ASN A 451 -4.69 42.78 29.52
N SER A 452 -4.29 44.01 29.22
CA SER A 452 -3.36 44.33 28.14
C SER A 452 -1.98 43.65 28.26
N ASN A 453 -1.66 43.04 29.40
CA ASN A 453 -0.40 42.38 29.67
C ASN A 453 -0.49 40.83 29.51
N THR A 454 -1.69 40.29 29.32
CA THR A 454 -1.85 38.85 29.11
C THR A 454 -1.30 38.46 27.74
N LYS A 455 -0.36 37.51 27.73
CA LYS A 455 0.24 37.02 26.50
C LYS A 455 -0.75 36.20 25.68
N LYS A 456 -0.79 36.47 24.38
CA LYS A 456 -1.58 35.72 23.39
C LYS A 456 -0.75 34.61 22.83
N ILE A 457 -1.16 33.39 23.11
CA ILE A 457 -0.44 32.16 22.73
C ILE A 457 -1.22 31.41 21.64
N VAL A 458 -0.54 30.99 20.60
CA VAL A 458 -1.10 30.13 19.55
C VAL A 458 -0.38 28.82 19.56
N PHE A 459 -1.12 27.70 19.47
CA PHE A 459 -0.64 26.39 19.11
C PHE A 459 -1.23 26.05 17.74
N VAL A 460 -0.42 25.65 16.80
CA VAL A 460 -0.87 25.29 15.43
C VAL A 460 -0.28 23.98 14.99
N ALA A 461 -1.11 23.11 14.42
CA ALA A 461 -0.78 21.81 13.83
C ALA A 461 -1.56 21.66 12.52
N HIS A 462 -0.98 21.04 11.48
CA HIS A 462 -1.66 21.00 10.19
C HIS A 462 -2.50 19.75 9.99
N LEU A 463 -3.62 19.91 9.25
CA LEU A 463 -4.59 18.85 8.96
C LEU A 463 -4.21 18.05 7.72
N ASP A 464 -3.50 18.64 6.78
CA ASP A 464 -3.21 18.03 5.50
C ASP A 464 -2.05 17.03 5.55
N GLU A 465 -1.89 16.33 4.47
CA GLU A 465 -0.81 15.41 4.18
C GLU A 465 -0.39 15.54 2.73
N ILE A 466 0.82 15.12 2.39
CA ILE A 466 1.27 15.05 0.99
C ILE A 466 0.40 14.08 0.19
N GLY A 467 0.27 14.32 -1.11
CA GLY A 467 -0.51 13.47 -2.00
C GLY A 467 -0.35 13.85 -3.46
N TYR A 468 -1.37 13.53 -4.24
CA TYR A 468 -1.43 13.83 -5.67
C TYR A 468 -2.80 14.39 -6.03
N GLN A 469 -2.87 15.26 -7.05
CA GLN A 469 -4.13 15.80 -7.55
C GLN A 469 -4.25 15.60 -9.06
N VAL A 470 -5.44 15.27 -9.53
CA VAL A 470 -5.72 15.12 -10.97
C VAL A 470 -5.60 16.46 -11.66
N ARG A 471 -4.59 16.60 -12.53
CA ARG A 471 -4.39 17.77 -13.40
C ARG A 471 -5.23 17.65 -14.66
N SER A 472 -5.23 16.48 -15.31
CA SER A 472 -5.99 16.21 -16.53
C SER A 472 -6.31 14.72 -16.65
N ILE A 473 -7.34 14.42 -17.43
CA ILE A 473 -7.67 13.07 -17.87
C ILE A 473 -7.19 12.95 -19.31
N GLU A 474 -6.26 12.03 -19.56
CA GLU A 474 -5.66 11.82 -20.88
C GLU A 474 -6.63 11.06 -21.82
N PRO A 475 -6.47 11.17 -23.16
CA PRO A 475 -7.36 10.48 -24.10
C PRO A 475 -7.40 8.96 -23.95
N ASP A 476 -6.34 8.35 -23.46
CA ASP A 476 -6.23 6.91 -23.19
C ASP A 476 -6.77 6.49 -21.82
N GLY A 477 -7.36 7.42 -21.07
CA GLY A 477 -7.98 7.19 -19.77
C GLY A 477 -7.06 7.38 -18.58
N ARG A 478 -5.74 7.49 -18.76
CA ARG A 478 -4.80 7.78 -17.69
C ARG A 478 -5.01 9.17 -17.10
N LEU A 479 -4.60 9.34 -15.86
CA LEU A 479 -4.63 10.62 -15.17
C LEU A 479 -3.23 11.20 -15.13
N LEU A 480 -3.09 12.46 -15.53
CA LEU A 480 -1.89 13.24 -15.26
C LEU A 480 -2.03 13.86 -13.88
N MET A 481 -1.04 13.64 -12.99
CA MET A 481 -1.11 14.01 -11.58
C MET A 481 -0.15 15.15 -11.24
N ASP A 482 -0.63 16.14 -10.49
CA ASP A 482 0.21 17.09 -9.77
C ASP A 482 0.59 16.52 -8.40
N VAL A 483 1.81 16.79 -7.95
CA VAL A 483 2.25 16.44 -6.61
C VAL A 483 1.75 17.52 -5.64
N LEU A 484 1.16 17.10 -4.53
CA LEU A 484 0.80 17.95 -3.39
C LEU A 484 1.82 17.72 -2.27
N GLY A 485 2.58 18.74 -1.91
CA GLY A 485 3.65 18.65 -0.92
C GLY A 485 4.97 18.10 -1.51
N GLY A 486 5.90 17.73 -0.65
CA GLY A 486 7.22 17.22 -1.00
C GLY A 486 7.41 15.74 -0.66
N GLY A 487 8.18 15.00 -1.45
CA GLY A 487 8.48 13.59 -1.17
C GLY A 487 9.39 12.99 -2.23
N TYR A 488 9.95 11.81 -1.96
CA TYR A 488 10.60 11.02 -2.99
C TYR A 488 9.53 10.28 -3.80
N THR A 489 9.23 10.76 -4.99
CA THR A 489 8.20 10.17 -5.88
C THR A 489 8.46 8.69 -6.13
N GLU A 490 9.71 8.27 -6.20
CA GLU A 490 10.14 6.88 -6.37
C GLU A 490 9.63 5.93 -5.26
N TYR A 491 9.27 6.41 -4.08
CA TYR A 491 8.65 5.58 -3.04
C TYR A 491 7.17 5.30 -3.29
N PHE A 492 6.56 6.01 -4.23
CA PHE A 492 5.15 5.91 -4.58
C PHE A 492 4.90 5.28 -5.94
N LEU A 493 5.85 5.41 -6.88
CA LEU A 493 5.71 4.84 -8.22
C LEU A 493 5.71 3.31 -8.19
N GLY A 494 4.84 2.69 -8.98
CA GLY A 494 4.63 1.24 -9.00
C GLY A 494 3.85 0.72 -7.79
N HIS A 495 3.13 1.61 -7.09
CA HIS A 495 2.29 1.24 -5.95
C HIS A 495 0.82 1.56 -6.22
N VAL A 496 -0.04 0.85 -5.49
CA VAL A 496 -1.47 1.12 -5.48
C VAL A 496 -1.75 2.43 -4.78
N MET A 497 -2.64 3.23 -5.38
CA MET A 497 -3.16 4.49 -4.85
C MET A 497 -4.67 4.39 -4.67
N LEU A 498 -5.20 5.19 -3.76
CA LEU A 498 -6.63 5.45 -3.63
C LEU A 498 -6.91 6.87 -4.12
N LEU A 499 -7.69 6.99 -5.18
CA LEU A 499 -8.22 8.25 -5.70
C LEU A 499 -9.54 8.55 -4.99
N HIS A 500 -9.65 9.72 -4.41
CA HIS A 500 -10.83 10.22 -3.72
C HIS A 500 -11.57 11.19 -4.64
N THR A 501 -12.82 10.86 -4.96
CA THR A 501 -13.66 11.66 -5.85
C THR A 501 -14.48 12.68 -5.08
N GLY A 502 -14.90 13.75 -5.74
CA GLY A 502 -15.66 14.83 -5.12
C GLY A 502 -17.03 14.43 -4.56
N ASP A 503 -17.54 13.23 -4.85
CA ASP A 503 -18.77 12.68 -4.26
C ASP A 503 -18.51 11.84 -2.99
N GLY A 504 -17.24 11.72 -2.57
CA GLY A 504 -16.81 10.98 -1.39
C GLY A 504 -16.56 9.48 -1.63
N SER A 505 -16.63 9.02 -2.88
CA SER A 505 -16.24 7.66 -3.23
C SER A 505 -14.71 7.54 -3.39
N THR A 506 -14.20 6.31 -3.48
CA THR A 506 -12.78 6.03 -3.74
C THR A 506 -12.66 5.07 -4.92
N VAL A 507 -11.66 5.33 -5.76
CA VAL A 507 -11.31 4.48 -6.90
C VAL A 507 -9.85 4.04 -6.74
N GLY A 508 -9.61 2.72 -6.80
CA GLY A 508 -8.25 2.19 -6.81
C GLY A 508 -7.55 2.53 -8.13
N GLY A 509 -6.25 2.78 -8.05
CA GLY A 509 -5.41 3.01 -9.22
C GLY A 509 -3.95 2.70 -8.91
N VAL A 510 -3.11 2.79 -9.92
CA VAL A 510 -1.67 2.56 -9.82
C VAL A 510 -0.94 3.81 -10.25
N LEU A 511 -0.07 4.34 -9.40
CA LEU A 511 0.87 5.39 -9.82
C LEU A 511 1.95 4.73 -10.68
N GLU A 512 1.99 5.09 -11.95
CA GLU A 512 2.76 4.35 -12.95
C GLU A 512 4.26 4.48 -12.77
N LEU A 513 4.98 3.42 -13.11
CA LEU A 513 6.43 3.43 -13.20
C LEU A 513 6.90 4.20 -14.45
N PRO A 514 8.12 4.73 -14.47
CA PRO A 514 8.69 5.39 -15.63
C PRO A 514 8.69 4.49 -16.87
N ALA A 515 8.56 5.07 -18.04
CA ALA A 515 8.64 4.31 -19.29
C ALA A 515 9.95 3.51 -19.35
N LYS A 516 9.86 2.25 -19.82
CA LYS A 516 11.01 1.33 -19.97
C LYS A 516 11.62 0.84 -18.65
N TRP A 517 10.96 0.97 -17.52
CA TRP A 517 11.42 0.50 -16.21
C TRP A 517 11.82 -0.98 -16.17
N ASP A 518 11.23 -1.80 -17.06
CA ASP A 518 11.45 -3.24 -17.18
C ASP A 518 12.52 -3.63 -18.22
N GLN A 519 13.13 -2.63 -18.88
CA GLN A 519 14.14 -2.90 -19.90
C GLN A 519 15.53 -3.11 -19.30
N PRO A 520 16.36 -3.97 -19.91
CA PRO A 520 17.74 -4.14 -19.50
C PRO A 520 18.51 -2.82 -19.55
N GLY A 521 19.22 -2.50 -18.46
CA GLY A 521 19.98 -1.26 -18.34
C GLY A 521 19.15 -0.05 -17.95
N PHE A 522 17.90 -0.24 -17.50
CA PHE A 522 17.15 0.85 -16.90
C PHE A 522 17.88 1.35 -15.65
N GLU A 523 18.12 2.65 -15.61
CA GLU A 523 18.61 3.36 -14.45
C GLU A 523 17.51 4.31 -13.97
N TRP A 524 17.26 4.31 -12.67
CA TRP A 524 16.26 5.20 -12.10
C TRP A 524 16.70 6.66 -12.31
N PRO A 525 15.80 7.55 -12.76
CA PRO A 525 16.13 8.96 -12.90
C PRO A 525 16.52 9.56 -11.55
N HIS A 526 17.72 10.15 -11.46
CA HIS A 526 18.24 10.72 -10.23
C HIS A 526 18.20 12.25 -10.24
N GLY A 527 18.04 12.83 -9.04
CA GLY A 527 18.16 14.25 -8.79
C GLY A 527 16.87 15.05 -8.94
N PRO A 528 16.93 16.39 -8.87
CA PRO A 528 15.75 17.27 -8.83
C PRO A 528 14.81 17.11 -10.03
N LYS A 529 15.34 16.71 -11.19
CA LYS A 529 14.50 16.51 -12.40
C LYS A 529 13.57 15.31 -12.33
N ALA A 530 13.87 14.31 -11.49
CA ALA A 530 12.99 13.16 -11.31
C ALA A 530 11.70 13.55 -10.57
N MET A 531 11.74 14.62 -9.78
CA MET A 531 10.58 15.18 -9.08
C MET A 531 9.77 16.16 -9.97
N ASP A 532 10.34 16.65 -11.08
CA ASP A 532 9.69 17.61 -11.99
C ASP A 532 8.87 16.92 -13.09
N GLU A 533 9.03 15.61 -13.32
CA GLU A 533 8.21 14.88 -14.30
C GLU A 533 6.85 14.56 -13.68
N PRO A 534 5.74 14.93 -14.38
CA PRO A 534 4.42 14.64 -13.86
C PRO A 534 4.20 13.13 -13.80
N ALA A 535 3.69 12.66 -12.67
CA ALA A 535 3.31 11.27 -12.50
C ALA A 535 2.01 10.97 -13.27
N HIS A 536 1.91 9.76 -13.81
CA HIS A 536 0.66 9.26 -14.37
C HIS A 536 0.04 8.23 -13.43
N MET A 537 -1.29 8.23 -13.36
CA MET A 537 -2.03 7.23 -12.61
C MET A 537 -2.97 6.46 -13.55
N TYR A 538 -2.82 5.14 -13.55
CA TYR A 538 -3.72 4.22 -14.23
C TYR A 538 -4.88 3.85 -13.30
N VAL A 539 -6.11 3.86 -13.82
CA VAL A 539 -7.34 3.59 -13.03
C VAL A 539 -8.22 2.50 -13.66
N GLY A 540 -7.64 1.61 -14.46
CA GLY A 540 -8.36 0.49 -15.07
C GLY A 540 -9.25 0.88 -16.26
N THR A 541 -8.97 2.01 -16.90
CA THR A 541 -9.74 2.51 -18.05
C THR A 541 -8.85 2.78 -19.25
N HIS A 542 -9.44 2.79 -20.45
CA HIS A 542 -8.71 2.93 -21.72
C HIS A 542 -9.17 4.13 -22.56
N SER A 543 -10.05 4.96 -22.01
CA SER A 543 -10.49 6.21 -22.64
C SER A 543 -10.92 7.23 -21.57
N ALA A 544 -10.80 8.51 -21.90
CA ALA A 544 -11.26 9.58 -21.02
C ALA A 544 -12.75 9.45 -20.65
N GLU A 545 -13.59 8.94 -21.55
CA GLU A 545 -15.01 8.73 -21.29
C GLU A 545 -15.24 7.64 -20.24
N GLU A 546 -14.47 6.55 -20.28
CA GLU A 546 -14.53 5.47 -19.26
C GLU A 546 -14.10 6.01 -17.92
N THR A 547 -13.01 6.75 -17.85
CA THR A 547 -12.51 7.38 -16.61
C THR A 547 -13.55 8.32 -16.00
N GLN A 548 -14.18 9.16 -16.82
CA GLN A 548 -15.25 10.06 -16.36
C GLN A 548 -16.50 9.31 -15.85
N LYS A 549 -16.80 8.12 -16.38
CA LYS A 549 -17.91 7.26 -15.88
C LYS A 549 -17.65 6.70 -14.49
N LEU A 550 -16.39 6.60 -14.07
CA LEU A 550 -16.01 6.27 -12.68
C LEU A 550 -16.25 7.43 -11.70
N GLY A 551 -16.73 8.58 -12.17
CA GLY A 551 -16.95 9.78 -11.37
C GLY A 551 -15.72 10.67 -11.22
N ILE A 552 -14.59 10.29 -11.81
CA ILE A 552 -13.30 10.99 -11.69
C ILE A 552 -13.32 12.33 -12.44
N LYS A 553 -12.79 13.38 -11.83
CA LYS A 553 -12.72 14.74 -12.34
C LYS A 553 -11.35 15.37 -12.09
N VAL A 554 -11.03 16.39 -12.85
CA VAL A 554 -9.91 17.28 -12.54
C VAL A 554 -10.13 17.92 -11.16
N GLY A 555 -9.09 17.91 -10.34
CA GLY A 555 -9.13 18.36 -8.96
C GLY A 555 -9.38 17.25 -7.93
N ASP A 556 -9.82 16.05 -8.33
CA ASP A 556 -9.85 14.89 -7.42
C ASP A 556 -8.41 14.52 -7.01
N TRP A 557 -8.24 13.84 -5.89
CA TRP A 557 -6.94 13.65 -5.30
C TRP A 557 -6.67 12.21 -4.87
N ALA A 558 -5.40 11.85 -4.73
CA ALA A 558 -4.99 10.49 -4.43
C ALA A 558 -3.89 10.41 -3.37
N THR A 559 -3.95 9.37 -2.55
CA THR A 559 -2.88 8.98 -1.63
C THR A 559 -2.70 7.45 -1.63
N VAL A 560 -1.64 6.96 -0.99
CA VAL A 560 -1.49 5.51 -0.75
C VAL A 560 -2.50 5.03 0.30
N PRO A 561 -2.92 3.75 0.25
CA PRO A 561 -3.74 3.16 1.30
C PRO A 561 -3.07 3.26 2.67
N LYS A 562 -3.82 3.67 3.69
CA LYS A 562 -3.32 3.90 5.04
C LYS A 562 -3.68 2.77 5.98
N LYS A 563 -2.75 2.44 6.88
CA LYS A 563 -3.01 1.58 8.03
C LYS A 563 -2.04 1.90 9.15
N TYR A 564 -2.57 2.12 10.35
CA TYR A 564 -1.76 2.21 11.56
C TYR A 564 -1.33 0.81 12.02
N ARG A 565 -0.03 0.59 12.20
CA ARG A 565 0.55 -0.69 12.62
C ARG A 565 1.41 -0.50 13.86
N PRO A 566 1.06 -1.12 14.99
CA PRO A 566 1.98 -1.21 16.12
C PRO A 566 3.25 -1.97 15.71
N LEU A 567 4.40 -1.44 16.10
CA LEU A 567 5.70 -2.10 16.04
C LEU A 567 6.08 -2.63 17.43
N ILE A 568 7.28 -3.18 17.57
CA ILE A 568 7.76 -3.68 18.87
C ILE A 568 7.89 -2.51 19.87
N GLY A 569 7.51 -2.77 21.11
CA GLY A 569 7.57 -1.80 22.20
C GLY A 569 6.50 -0.72 22.10
N THR A 570 6.91 0.55 22.10
CA THR A 570 6.05 1.72 22.03
C THR A 570 6.05 2.40 20.65
N ARG A 571 6.65 1.77 19.66
CA ARG A 571 6.77 2.32 18.31
C ARG A 571 5.56 1.98 17.46
N ALA A 572 5.30 2.80 16.48
CA ALA A 572 4.24 2.62 15.51
C ALA A 572 4.69 3.02 14.12
N ASN A 573 4.09 2.38 13.12
CA ASN A 573 4.20 2.73 11.71
C ASN A 573 2.85 3.15 11.17
N ALA A 574 2.83 4.22 10.43
CA ALA A 574 1.74 4.59 9.53
C ALA A 574 2.24 5.63 8.52
N ARG A 575 1.41 5.95 7.55
CA ARG A 575 1.56 7.16 6.77
C ARG A 575 0.85 8.33 7.46
N SER A 576 1.37 9.54 7.25
CA SER A 576 0.77 10.80 7.73
C SER A 576 0.83 10.99 9.24
N PHE A 577 1.84 10.44 9.90
CA PHE A 577 2.17 10.95 11.23
C PHE A 577 2.48 12.44 11.17
N ASP A 578 3.02 12.90 10.07
CA ASP A 578 3.13 14.28 9.64
C ASP A 578 1.77 14.75 9.07
N ASP A 579 0.98 15.60 9.76
CA ASP A 579 1.10 16.06 11.15
C ASP A 579 -0.10 15.58 12.01
N ARG A 580 -0.57 14.35 11.77
CA ARG A 580 -1.66 13.76 12.60
C ARG A 580 -1.25 13.58 14.06
N VAL A 581 0.05 13.45 14.34
CA VAL A 581 0.58 13.41 15.71
C VAL A 581 0.41 14.76 16.39
N GLY A 582 0.72 15.86 15.73
CA GLY A 582 0.48 17.21 16.24
C GLY A 582 -1.02 17.47 16.44
N CYS A 583 -1.85 17.10 15.46
CA CYS A 583 -3.30 17.22 15.61
C CYS A 583 -3.82 16.49 16.85
N ALA A 584 -3.40 15.24 17.07
CA ALA A 584 -3.78 14.44 18.23
C ALA A 584 -3.23 15.04 19.54
N ALA A 585 -1.99 15.53 19.54
CA ALA A 585 -1.38 16.17 20.72
C ALA A 585 -2.13 17.42 21.15
N LEU A 586 -2.64 18.22 20.20
CA LEU A 586 -3.50 19.36 20.51
C LEU A 586 -4.83 18.91 21.12
N ILE A 587 -5.46 17.84 20.61
CA ILE A 587 -6.73 17.30 21.17
C ILE A 587 -6.52 16.82 22.60
N GLU A 588 -5.47 16.04 22.85
CA GLU A 588 -5.16 15.56 24.21
C GLU A 588 -4.83 16.72 25.17
N ALA A 589 -4.06 17.71 24.71
CA ALA A 589 -3.76 18.88 25.51
C ALA A 589 -5.05 19.65 25.86
N VAL A 590 -5.95 19.91 24.91
CA VAL A 590 -7.25 20.55 25.16
C VAL A 590 -8.07 19.75 26.17
N THR A 591 -8.10 18.43 26.04
CA THR A 591 -8.80 17.53 26.96
C THR A 591 -8.24 17.61 28.37
N ALA A 592 -6.91 17.60 28.53
CA ALA A 592 -6.22 17.73 29.82
C ALA A 592 -6.33 19.12 30.47
N LEU A 593 -6.52 20.17 29.66
CA LEU A 593 -6.70 21.53 30.14
C LEU A 593 -8.07 21.74 30.80
N GLY A 594 -9.11 21.08 30.27
CA GLY A 594 -10.49 21.33 30.67
C GLY A 594 -11.02 22.68 30.13
N PRO A 595 -12.29 23.04 30.41
CA PRO A 595 -12.96 24.17 29.78
C PRO A 595 -12.50 25.54 30.29
N ASP A 596 -11.81 25.62 31.42
CA ASP A 596 -11.44 26.88 32.05
C ASP A 596 -9.91 27.06 32.15
N LEU A 597 -9.39 28.06 31.47
CA LEU A 597 -7.98 28.45 31.52
C LEU A 597 -7.77 29.78 32.31
N GLY A 598 -8.80 30.29 33.01
CA GLY A 598 -8.72 31.55 33.76
C GLY A 598 -8.41 32.75 32.86
N ASP A 599 -7.46 33.59 33.28
CA ASP A 599 -7.10 34.82 32.56
C ASP A 599 -6.13 34.62 31.39
N ARG A 600 -5.92 33.37 30.94
CA ARG A 600 -5.08 33.07 29.78
C ARG A 600 -5.78 33.43 28.48
N GLN A 601 -4.98 33.64 27.43
CA GLN A 601 -5.45 33.79 26.04
C GLN A 601 -4.69 32.79 25.17
N VAL A 602 -5.32 31.65 24.93
CA VAL A 602 -4.75 30.55 24.14
C VAL A 602 -5.65 30.22 22.95
N THR A 603 -5.06 30.12 21.78
CA THR A 603 -5.76 29.71 20.57
C THR A 603 -5.10 28.44 20.04
N PHE A 604 -5.91 27.41 19.83
CA PHE A 604 -5.50 26.18 19.13
C PHE A 604 -6.01 26.27 17.70
N ILE A 605 -5.13 25.99 16.76
CA ILE A 605 -5.42 26.02 15.31
C ILE A 605 -5.03 24.67 14.72
N TRP A 606 -5.95 24.03 14.04
CA TRP A 606 -5.67 22.93 13.10
C TRP A 606 -5.75 23.54 11.71
N SER A 607 -4.57 23.76 11.10
CA SER A 607 -4.40 24.51 9.85
C SER A 607 -4.59 23.64 8.61
N THR A 608 -4.87 24.28 7.48
CA THR A 608 -5.00 23.65 6.18
C THR A 608 -3.82 24.02 5.27
N GLU A 609 -3.56 23.18 4.25
CA GLU A 609 -2.61 23.46 3.18
C GLU A 609 -1.20 23.88 3.65
N GLU A 610 -0.68 23.25 4.71
CA GLU A 610 0.69 23.47 5.18
C GLU A 610 1.70 23.01 4.13
N GLU A 611 1.54 21.78 3.65
CA GLU A 611 2.44 21.06 2.73
C GLU A 611 2.64 21.76 1.37
N VAL A 612 1.73 22.66 1.03
CA VAL A 612 1.75 23.43 -0.23
C VAL A 612 1.95 24.93 0.01
N GLY A 613 2.59 25.28 1.13
CA GLY A 613 3.10 26.62 1.42
C GLY A 613 2.43 27.36 2.57
N LEU A 614 2.10 26.70 3.69
CA LEU A 614 1.65 27.28 4.97
C LEU A 614 0.38 28.15 4.83
N LYS A 615 -0.51 27.82 3.85
CA LYS A 615 -1.56 28.76 3.43
C LYS A 615 -2.62 29.02 4.49
N GLY A 616 -3.08 27.96 5.17
CA GLY A 616 -4.08 28.08 6.22
C GLY A 616 -3.57 28.89 7.42
N ALA A 617 -2.36 28.56 7.88
CA ALA A 617 -1.72 29.29 8.96
C ALA A 617 -1.46 30.75 8.60
N ALA A 618 -1.03 31.04 7.36
CA ALA A 618 -0.85 32.41 6.88
C ALA A 618 -2.15 33.21 6.89
N ALA A 619 -3.26 32.62 6.47
CA ALA A 619 -4.58 33.25 6.52
C ALA A 619 -5.03 33.51 7.97
N ALA A 620 -4.79 32.57 8.89
CA ALA A 620 -5.10 32.73 10.31
C ALA A 620 -4.26 33.86 10.94
N ALA A 621 -2.95 33.88 10.70
CA ALA A 621 -2.05 34.92 11.21
C ALA A 621 -2.43 36.31 10.70
N GLU A 622 -2.73 36.45 9.40
CA GLU A 622 -3.17 37.72 8.80
C GLU A 622 -4.50 38.20 9.43
N ARG A 623 -5.47 37.29 9.56
CA ARG A 623 -6.77 37.62 10.18
C ARG A 623 -6.60 38.09 11.62
N MET A 624 -5.85 37.35 12.44
CA MET A 624 -5.60 37.71 13.82
C MET A 624 -4.94 39.07 13.93
N ALA A 625 -4.00 39.42 13.07
CA ALA A 625 -3.36 40.73 13.02
C ALA A 625 -4.35 41.86 12.65
N LYS A 626 -5.20 41.64 11.62
CA LYS A 626 -6.24 42.60 11.20
C LYS A 626 -7.28 42.85 12.30
N GLU A 627 -7.58 41.84 13.10
CA GLU A 627 -8.49 41.94 14.25
C GLU A 627 -7.83 42.60 15.49
N GLY A 628 -6.56 42.99 15.42
CA GLY A 628 -5.80 43.54 16.57
C GLY A 628 -5.48 42.47 17.62
N ASN A 629 -5.52 41.22 17.24
CA ASN A 629 -5.33 40.05 18.09
C ASN A 629 -4.12 39.17 17.66
N ALA A 630 -3.08 39.82 17.11
CA ALA A 630 -1.85 39.12 16.75
C ALA A 630 -1.26 38.34 17.93
N ALA A 631 -0.69 37.19 17.70
CA ALA A 631 -0.05 36.36 18.71
C ALA A 631 1.24 37.02 19.22
N ASP A 632 1.51 36.90 20.54
CA ASP A 632 2.83 37.20 21.11
C ASP A 632 3.78 36.02 20.93
N PHE A 633 3.25 34.78 21.05
CA PHE A 633 3.98 33.55 20.90
C PHE A 633 3.18 32.55 20.03
N VAL A 634 3.88 31.87 19.19
CA VAL A 634 3.35 30.69 18.46
C VAL A 634 4.23 29.48 18.77
N PHE A 635 3.58 28.37 19.02
CA PHE A 635 4.16 27.04 19.13
C PHE A 635 3.60 26.22 17.97
N ALA A 636 4.32 26.20 16.86
CA ALA A 636 3.97 25.32 15.77
C ALA A 636 4.29 23.87 16.20
N ILE A 637 3.32 23.01 16.01
CA ILE A 637 3.49 21.58 16.22
C ILE A 637 3.72 20.98 14.85
N ASP A 638 4.85 20.30 14.68
CA ASP A 638 5.24 19.73 13.39
C ASP A 638 6.36 18.72 13.62
N THR A 639 6.69 17.90 12.63
CA THR A 639 7.70 16.86 12.78
C THR A 639 9.09 17.42 13.07
N PHE A 640 9.89 16.71 13.85
CA PHE A 640 11.34 16.80 13.79
C PHE A 640 11.85 15.67 12.91
N VAL A 641 12.16 15.96 11.66
CA VAL A 641 12.70 14.96 10.75
C VAL A 641 14.03 14.47 11.30
N SER A 642 14.04 13.24 11.80
CA SER A 642 15.17 12.70 12.54
C SER A 642 16.10 11.88 11.65
N SER A 643 17.42 12.07 11.86
CA SER A 643 18.45 11.20 11.30
C SER A 643 18.74 9.97 12.17
N ASP A 644 17.88 9.64 13.13
CA ASP A 644 17.97 8.43 13.95
C ASP A 644 17.54 7.19 13.16
N SER A 645 18.31 6.86 12.14
CA SER A 645 18.09 5.72 11.23
C SER A 645 19.46 5.21 10.77
N PRO A 646 19.62 3.88 10.53
CA PRO A 646 20.91 3.32 10.09
C PRO A 646 21.45 3.90 8.77
N ILE A 647 20.56 4.40 7.90
CA ILE A 647 20.91 4.95 6.58
C ILE A 647 21.12 6.46 6.59
N GLU A 648 20.84 7.14 7.71
CA GLU A 648 21.06 8.58 7.87
C GLU A 648 22.29 8.88 8.74
N SER A 649 22.92 10.02 8.52
CA SER A 649 24.00 10.47 9.39
C SER A 649 23.43 11.30 10.54
N LYS A 650 23.61 10.84 11.77
CA LYS A 650 23.14 11.53 12.99
C LYS A 650 23.57 13.01 13.10
N ARG A 651 24.63 13.41 12.45
CA ARG A 651 25.08 14.81 12.41
C ARG A 651 24.12 15.77 11.68
N PHE A 652 23.14 15.27 10.95
CA PHE A 652 22.22 16.11 10.18
C PHE A 652 21.06 16.62 11.02
N ALA A 653 20.43 15.72 11.80
CA ALA A 653 19.28 16.05 12.62
C ALA A 653 19.17 15.01 13.75
N ASP A 654 19.94 15.21 14.82
CA ASP A 654 20.10 14.22 15.90
C ASP A 654 19.02 14.41 16.97
N ALA A 655 17.92 13.65 16.84
CA ALA A 655 16.91 13.48 17.89
C ALA A 655 16.45 12.02 17.88
N GLU A 656 16.72 11.29 18.98
CA GLU A 656 16.41 9.87 19.08
C GLU A 656 14.93 9.63 19.34
N ILE A 657 14.33 8.64 18.65
CA ILE A 657 12.98 8.16 18.92
C ILE A 657 12.89 7.60 20.35
N GLY A 658 11.86 7.98 21.08
CA GLY A 658 11.57 7.51 22.45
C GLY A 658 12.31 8.25 23.56
N LYS A 659 12.93 9.39 23.24
CA LYS A 659 13.64 10.25 24.20
C LYS A 659 12.88 11.52 24.58
N GLY A 660 11.63 11.65 24.17
CA GLY A 660 10.76 12.77 24.47
C GLY A 660 10.54 13.72 23.31
N PHE A 661 9.65 14.68 23.50
CA PHE A 661 9.39 15.67 22.46
C PHE A 661 10.65 16.49 22.13
N VAL A 662 10.66 17.13 20.96
CA VAL A 662 11.81 17.91 20.48
C VAL A 662 11.44 19.39 20.33
N ILE A 663 12.27 20.29 20.83
CA ILE A 663 12.20 21.71 20.45
C ILE A 663 12.98 21.87 19.15
N ARG A 664 12.27 22.23 18.08
CA ARG A 664 12.83 22.47 16.75
C ARG A 664 13.47 23.86 16.72
N ALA A 665 14.68 23.95 17.32
CA ALA A 665 15.32 25.23 17.60
C ALA A 665 15.74 26.00 16.34
N VAL A 666 16.10 25.25 15.28
CA VAL A 666 16.47 25.81 13.96
C VAL A 666 15.94 24.89 12.88
N ASP A 667 15.28 25.46 11.90
CA ASP A 667 14.90 24.79 10.65
C ASP A 667 15.06 25.73 9.44
N ASN A 668 14.51 25.37 8.27
CA ASN A 668 14.62 26.18 7.06
C ASN A 668 13.81 27.47 7.10
N SER A 669 12.82 27.55 7.98
CA SER A 669 11.85 28.66 8.06
C SER A 669 11.99 29.51 9.32
N ASN A 670 12.60 29.00 10.38
CA ASN A 670 12.65 29.66 11.68
C ASN A 670 13.95 29.39 12.46
N ILE A 671 14.29 30.36 13.32
CA ILE A 671 15.34 30.26 14.35
C ILE A 671 14.72 30.72 15.66
N ALA A 672 14.41 29.79 16.55
CA ALA A 672 13.85 30.09 17.86
C ALA A 672 14.89 30.79 18.76
N PRO A 673 14.58 31.92 19.38
CA PRO A 673 15.53 32.60 20.29
C PRO A 673 15.88 31.71 21.48
N ARG A 674 17.16 31.63 21.78
CA ARG A 674 17.71 30.68 22.77
C ARG A 674 17.06 30.81 24.15
N GLU A 675 16.72 32.01 24.58
CA GLU A 675 16.06 32.24 25.87
C GLU A 675 14.72 31.52 26.00
N TYR A 676 13.93 31.44 24.91
CA TYR A 676 12.65 30.74 24.91
C TYR A 676 12.82 29.21 24.77
N VAL A 677 13.82 28.77 24.04
CA VAL A 677 14.22 27.33 24.04
C VAL A 677 14.56 26.89 25.47
N ASP A 678 15.42 27.66 26.16
CA ASP A 678 15.80 27.36 27.54
C ASP A 678 14.61 27.43 28.52
N ARG A 679 13.65 28.33 28.29
CA ARG A 679 12.43 28.39 29.07
C ARG A 679 11.53 27.15 28.88
N VAL A 680 11.36 26.68 27.65
CA VAL A 680 10.60 25.46 27.40
C VAL A 680 11.33 24.25 28.03
N VAL A 681 12.65 24.12 27.88
CA VAL A 681 13.44 23.07 28.53
C VAL A 681 13.26 23.08 30.04
N LYS A 682 13.30 24.29 30.66
CA LYS A 682 13.07 24.43 32.10
C LYS A 682 11.67 23.96 32.50
N LEU A 683 10.62 24.38 31.80
CA LEU A 683 9.24 23.97 32.09
C LEU A 683 9.06 22.46 31.90
N ALA A 684 9.67 21.87 30.87
CA ALA A 684 9.64 20.42 30.66
C ALA A 684 10.29 19.68 31.85
N ASN A 685 11.49 20.09 32.26
CA ASN A 685 12.20 19.50 33.38
C ASN A 685 11.44 19.65 34.71
N ASP A 686 10.90 20.85 35.00
CA ASP A 686 10.10 21.13 36.21
C ASP A 686 8.86 20.22 36.28
N ASN A 687 8.30 19.83 35.12
CA ASN A 687 7.14 18.93 35.01
C ASN A 687 7.53 17.48 34.70
N LYS A 688 8.82 17.14 34.70
CA LYS A 688 9.37 15.79 34.44
C LYS A 688 8.97 15.23 33.07
N ILE A 689 8.89 16.09 32.07
CA ILE A 689 8.60 15.74 30.69
C ILE A 689 9.92 15.56 29.95
N PRO A 690 10.19 14.39 29.33
CA PRO A 690 11.39 14.20 28.54
C PRO A 690 11.44 15.17 27.36
N VAL A 691 12.59 15.82 27.17
CA VAL A 691 12.77 16.87 26.16
C VAL A 691 14.13 16.75 25.46
N GLN A 692 14.11 16.96 24.17
CA GLN A 692 15.27 17.13 23.31
C GLN A 692 15.19 18.49 22.62
N TYR A 693 16.26 18.94 21.98
CA TYR A 693 16.26 20.13 21.11
C TYR A 693 17.36 20.01 20.08
N GLY A 694 17.12 20.56 18.89
CA GLY A 694 18.08 20.41 17.80
C GLY A 694 17.75 21.25 16.56
N VAL A 695 18.45 20.86 15.50
CA VAL A 695 18.33 21.47 14.17
C VAL A 695 17.84 20.40 13.21
N THR A 696 16.87 20.74 12.34
CA THR A 696 16.35 19.82 11.33
C THR A 696 16.10 20.55 10.00
N GLY A 697 15.64 19.82 8.97
CA GLY A 697 15.16 20.38 7.69
C GLY A 697 13.65 20.58 7.69
N GLY A 698 13.13 21.21 6.65
CA GLY A 698 11.72 21.54 6.46
C GLY A 698 11.33 22.91 7.00
N GLY A 699 10.08 23.32 6.80
CA GLY A 699 9.47 24.52 7.36
C GLY A 699 8.46 24.17 8.47
N ASN A 700 7.72 25.15 8.96
CA ASN A 700 6.61 24.96 9.89
C ASN A 700 5.64 26.15 9.86
N ASP A 701 4.41 25.93 10.26
CA ASP A 701 3.32 26.92 10.27
C ASP A 701 3.57 28.16 11.17
N GLY A 702 4.46 28.08 12.15
CA GLY A 702 4.78 29.21 13.03
C GLY A 702 5.47 30.35 12.29
N ALA A 703 6.23 30.04 11.25
CA ALA A 703 7.03 31.02 10.51
C ALA A 703 6.18 32.19 9.95
N VAL A 704 4.93 31.95 9.57
CA VAL A 704 4.05 32.98 9.01
C VAL A 704 3.53 33.96 10.04
N PHE A 705 3.51 33.60 11.33
CA PHE A 705 3.11 34.46 12.43
C PHE A 705 4.19 35.50 12.82
N VAL A 706 5.47 35.15 12.55
CA VAL A 706 6.63 35.99 12.90
C VAL A 706 6.55 37.37 12.26
N ARG A 707 6.06 37.48 11.04
CA ARG A 707 5.87 38.76 10.35
C ARG A 707 4.88 39.71 11.04
N TYR A 708 4.02 39.19 11.93
CA TYR A 708 3.05 39.97 12.70
C TYR A 708 3.49 40.19 14.17
N GLY A 709 4.75 39.83 14.46
CA GLY A 709 5.38 40.11 15.77
C GLY A 709 5.39 38.94 16.75
N ALA A 710 4.92 37.77 16.38
CA ALA A 710 5.01 36.59 17.22
C ALA A 710 6.44 36.08 17.34
N VAL A 711 6.77 35.47 18.47
CA VAL A 711 7.96 34.63 18.61
C VAL A 711 7.54 33.19 18.35
N ASP A 712 8.16 32.56 17.36
CA ASP A 712 7.92 31.15 17.05
C ASP A 712 8.92 30.26 17.80
N VAL A 713 8.36 29.29 18.56
CA VAL A 713 9.12 28.26 19.28
C VAL A 713 8.52 26.89 18.94
N PRO A 714 8.91 26.30 17.80
CA PRO A 714 8.28 25.08 17.32
C PRO A 714 8.55 23.88 18.24
N LEU A 715 7.52 23.08 18.45
CA LEU A 715 7.53 21.84 19.22
C LEU A 715 7.28 20.65 18.30
N SER A 716 8.01 19.58 18.50
CA SER A 716 8.04 18.46 17.56
C SER A 716 8.13 17.13 18.28
N TRP A 717 8.03 16.07 17.51
CA TRP A 717 8.45 14.72 17.89
C TRP A 717 9.42 14.17 16.84
N PRO A 718 10.36 13.28 17.22
CA PRO A 718 11.27 12.69 16.24
C PRO A 718 10.49 11.76 15.28
N LEU A 719 10.67 11.94 13.98
CA LEU A 719 10.06 11.13 12.93
C LEU A 719 11.14 10.50 12.05
N ARG A 720 11.07 9.18 11.83
CA ARG A 720 11.86 8.47 10.81
C ARG A 720 11.08 8.36 9.52
N TYR A 721 11.80 8.38 8.40
CA TYR A 721 11.27 8.15 7.05
C TYR A 721 10.16 9.16 6.68
N SER A 722 10.31 10.41 7.10
CA SER A 722 9.35 11.49 6.83
C SER A 722 9.01 11.60 5.35
N HIS A 723 7.73 11.88 5.05
CA HIS A 723 7.17 11.99 3.71
C HIS A 723 7.31 10.70 2.87
N SER A 724 7.21 9.56 3.53
CA SER A 724 7.23 8.24 2.89
C SER A 724 5.91 7.47 3.11
N PRO A 725 5.68 6.37 2.40
CA PRO A 725 4.52 5.50 2.66
C PRO A 725 4.50 4.86 4.05
N ALA A 726 5.63 4.86 4.79
CA ALA A 726 5.75 4.15 6.05
C ALA A 726 6.62 4.90 7.07
N GLU A 727 6.06 5.92 7.69
CA GLU A 727 6.70 6.70 8.75
C GLU A 727 6.74 5.91 10.07
N VAL A 728 7.73 6.20 10.93
CA VAL A 728 7.90 5.55 12.23
C VAL A 728 8.09 6.56 13.35
N ILE A 729 7.28 6.40 14.41
CA ILE A 729 7.33 7.20 15.65
C ILE A 729 7.48 6.30 16.87
N ASP A 730 7.78 6.92 18.01
CA ASP A 730 7.58 6.34 19.35
C ASP A 730 6.44 7.09 20.06
N THR A 731 5.41 6.36 20.51
CA THR A 731 4.23 6.98 21.14
C THR A 731 4.54 7.70 22.44
N ARG A 732 5.67 7.41 23.09
CA ARG A 732 6.14 8.15 24.28
C ARG A 732 6.52 9.58 23.95
N ASP A 733 7.02 9.86 22.75
CA ASP A 733 7.36 11.21 22.31
C ASP A 733 6.09 12.01 22.04
N TYR A 734 5.07 11.39 21.47
CA TYR A 734 3.73 11.95 21.36
C TYR A 734 3.11 12.29 22.73
N ASP A 735 3.18 11.36 23.70
CA ASP A 735 2.71 11.61 25.07
C ASP A 735 3.44 12.79 25.73
N ALA A 736 4.75 12.91 25.51
CA ALA A 736 5.55 14.01 26.00
C ALA A 736 5.16 15.34 25.34
N LEU A 737 4.89 15.34 24.04
CA LEU A 737 4.43 16.49 23.26
C LEU A 737 3.07 17.00 23.77
N ALA A 738 2.08 16.12 23.90
CA ALA A 738 0.76 16.51 24.42
C ALA A 738 0.83 17.13 25.82
N LYS A 739 1.66 16.57 26.71
CA LYS A 739 1.89 17.09 28.06
C LYS A 739 2.54 18.47 28.06
N ILE A 740 3.58 18.70 27.22
CA ILE A 740 4.24 20.01 27.20
C ILE A 740 3.33 21.09 26.62
N VAL A 741 2.51 20.78 25.61
CA VAL A 741 1.49 21.71 25.08
C VAL A 741 0.55 22.16 26.21
N ALA A 742 0.02 21.23 27.00
CA ALA A 742 -0.86 21.56 28.12
C ALA A 742 -0.14 22.38 29.21
N VAL A 743 1.14 22.10 29.51
CA VAL A 743 1.96 22.86 30.45
C VAL A 743 2.17 24.28 29.95
N LEU A 744 2.56 24.46 28.69
CA LEU A 744 2.78 25.77 28.09
C LEU A 744 1.50 26.61 28.05
N ALA A 745 0.36 26.03 27.72
CA ALA A 745 -0.93 26.72 27.76
C ALA A 745 -1.26 27.28 29.14
N LYS A 746 -0.82 26.61 30.21
CA LYS A 746 -1.05 27.02 31.61
C LYS A 746 0.04 27.93 32.18
N GLN A 747 1.29 27.75 31.83
CA GLN A 747 2.44 28.29 32.58
C GLN A 747 3.35 29.23 31.76
N TRP A 748 3.15 29.37 30.46
CA TRP A 748 3.96 30.24 29.60
C TRP A 748 3.85 31.73 29.91
#